data_ae411e66c92b655154b21f19c27752e1
#
_entry.id   ae411e66c92b655154b21f19c27752e1
#
_cell.length_a   1.000
_cell.length_b   1.000
_cell.length_c   1.000
_cell.angle_alpha   90.00
_cell.angle_beta   90.00
_cell.angle_gamma   90.00
#
_symmetry.space_group_name_H-M   'P 1'
#
loop_
_entity.id
_entity.type
_entity.pdbx_description
1 polymer ?
#
loop_
_entity_poly.entity_id
_entity_poly.type
_entity_poly.pdbx_seq_one_letter_code
_entity_poly.pdbx_strand_id
1 'polypeptide(L)'
;MAVKTRYTYVTAAVCLVFSGLALAQELPEEDATVTYPASYFAEYGAVSVSDMLNRIPGIGLALEGNQVPSFGGNDRGLGAEGQILINGKRLAGKANEASSQLDRISADQVEYIEIIRGTSGDLDLRNTGQLVNIVLKGERSTSNISTELGFTRFHDGELKPLGAISYSGQTGQLDYLLSADVRSGCNGGNWWGNCHPLQESFETSLLADRSLNETRAFDRYTEQTNYRFNTNLVYQATLDDRIAFNALYSENDPPSDLLRTITDYQSSPVSVSIEREDTPSTSNNWEFGGDYEHSLSNGSKYKLLFIVNERNNASTRERFASSALGQPETKNLFLDTRSRYRERIVRTSYGWGLQEGQSLEIGVEGAQTIQDSSLRLGLIVPGITSPDFGGLRPISVPNAISEVEEVRAEGFATHNWQINQRMSLESSLLYEVSEIAQSGDVNKKRDFDFVKPKLDFRFDISRSLQLRVSAEKDVSQLSFRDFSAGVNPQDDDQNTVAGNPELEQEQTWRYNVNLDYRLPNDGGVLNSRFFYYDVRDSIGKVDISPDPQNLLSANGNVGDGKVFGLYLNASIRLGFLNLPQAVITAGLNLEDAYIYDPLIAKKRTIIPFDRGGFRLGYRQDIPERNLSFGLNYQEGFGEMGGTGGNRVQYDIDNVVFYNGGKMQPNLTFFAEKVGFANLTYRFEINNALDSENCMLRKRYNGYLRDRDLIEIENPCYTTGAEFVLKVRSTF
;
A
#
# COMPACT_ATOMS: atom_id res chain seq x y z
N MET A 1 17.99 -7.14 -36.54
CA MET A 1 16.86 -7.21 -37.49
C MET A 1 15.76 -8.13 -36.93
N ALA A 2 15.49 -8.08 -35.59
CA ALA A 2 14.55 -8.98 -34.91
C ALA A 2 13.57 -8.24 -33.95
N VAL A 3 13.42 -6.94 -34.04
CA VAL A 3 12.59 -6.14 -33.14
C VAL A 3 11.26 -5.69 -33.79
N LYS A 4 11.11 -5.81 -35.10
CA LYS A 4 9.90 -5.29 -35.81
C LYS A 4 8.68 -6.20 -35.83
N THR A 5 8.78 -7.46 -35.42
CA THR A 5 7.69 -8.44 -35.61
C THR A 5 6.79 -8.65 -34.38
N ARG A 6 7.12 -8.08 -33.22
CA ARG A 6 6.33 -8.28 -31.98
C ARG A 6 5.20 -7.27 -31.73
N TYR A 7 5.21 -6.14 -32.42
CA TYR A 7 4.17 -5.10 -32.25
C TYR A 7 2.87 -5.36 -33.04
N THR A 8 2.90 -6.20 -34.04
CA THR A 8 1.76 -6.42 -34.95
C THR A 8 0.65 -7.29 -34.30
N TYR A 9 0.97 -8.11 -33.31
CA TYR A 9 -0.01 -8.98 -32.66
C TYR A 9 -0.78 -8.28 -31.51
N VAL A 10 -0.20 -7.28 -30.87
CA VAL A 10 -0.87 -6.52 -29.79
C VAL A 10 -1.94 -5.60 -30.36
N THR A 11 -1.69 -4.99 -31.53
CA THR A 11 -2.67 -4.13 -32.22
C THR A 11 -3.88 -4.90 -32.75
N ALA A 12 -3.70 -6.18 -33.14
CA ALA A 12 -4.79 -7.02 -33.62
C ALA A 12 -5.72 -7.53 -32.52
N ALA A 13 -5.19 -7.77 -31.30
CA ALA A 13 -5.98 -8.20 -30.15
C ALA A 13 -6.85 -7.06 -29.59
N VAL A 14 -6.36 -5.82 -29.59
CA VAL A 14 -7.12 -4.63 -29.15
C VAL A 14 -8.27 -4.31 -30.12
N CYS A 15 -8.07 -4.48 -31.43
CA CYS A 15 -9.12 -4.23 -32.43
C CYS A 15 -10.26 -5.27 -32.40
N LEU A 16 -10.00 -6.51 -31.97
CA LEU A 16 -11.01 -7.57 -31.91
C LEU A 16 -11.98 -7.43 -30.73
N VAL A 17 -11.58 -6.78 -29.65
CA VAL A 17 -12.47 -6.52 -28.50
C VAL A 17 -13.45 -5.38 -28.80
N PHE A 18 -13.08 -4.42 -29.64
CA PHE A 18 -13.92 -3.25 -29.97
C PHE A 18 -14.88 -3.45 -31.15
N SER A 19 -14.69 -4.43 -31.98
CA SER A 19 -15.54 -4.67 -33.17
C SER A 19 -16.90 -5.35 -32.86
N GLY A 20 -17.13 -5.81 -31.61
CA GLY A 20 -18.41 -6.37 -31.14
C GLY A 20 -19.40 -5.36 -30.53
N LEU A 21 -19.05 -4.07 -30.45
CA LEU A 21 -19.78 -3.06 -29.64
C LEU A 21 -20.83 -2.25 -30.40
N ALA A 22 -21.21 -2.60 -31.61
CA ALA A 22 -22.00 -1.73 -32.50
C ALA A 22 -23.52 -1.93 -32.47
N LEU A 23 -24.12 -2.57 -31.48
CA LEU A 23 -25.58 -2.71 -31.36
C LEU A 23 -26.07 -2.51 -29.91
N ALA A 24 -26.08 -1.27 -29.42
CA ALA A 24 -26.80 -0.93 -28.18
C ALA A 24 -28.10 -0.20 -28.50
N GLN A 25 -29.21 -0.84 -28.20
CA GLN A 25 -30.54 -0.23 -28.20
C GLN A 25 -30.68 0.77 -27.00
N GLU A 26 -31.29 1.90 -27.25
CA GLU A 26 -31.57 2.93 -26.22
C GLU A 26 -32.57 2.41 -25.18
N LEU A 27 -32.17 2.40 -23.92
CA LEU A 27 -32.99 2.13 -22.75
C LEU A 27 -33.22 3.41 -21.91
N PRO A 28 -34.23 3.46 -21.02
CA PRO A 28 -34.67 4.68 -20.30
C PRO A 28 -33.60 5.34 -19.42
N GLU A 29 -33.81 6.60 -19.05
CA GLU A 29 -32.86 7.48 -18.34
C GLU A 29 -32.50 6.93 -16.93
N GLU A 30 -31.31 6.35 -16.76
CA GLU A 30 -30.69 6.11 -15.48
C GLU A 30 -29.42 6.95 -15.34
N ASP A 31 -29.26 7.55 -14.15
CA ASP A 31 -28.14 8.43 -13.79
C ASP A 31 -26.77 7.70 -13.86
N ALA A 32 -25.69 8.46 -13.93
CA ALA A 32 -24.32 7.95 -13.86
C ALA A 32 -23.99 7.26 -12.52
N THR A 33 -24.87 7.39 -11.54
CA THR A 33 -24.82 6.73 -10.23
C THR A 33 -25.62 5.43 -10.29
N VAL A 34 -25.03 4.35 -9.78
CA VAL A 34 -25.71 3.06 -9.66
C VAL A 34 -25.94 2.75 -8.22
N THR A 35 -27.22 2.55 -7.87
CA THR A 35 -27.66 2.30 -6.51
C THR A 35 -28.01 0.82 -6.33
N TYR A 36 -27.38 0.20 -5.33
CA TYR A 36 -27.67 -1.17 -4.88
C TYR A 36 -28.39 -1.10 -3.53
N PRO A 37 -29.71 -1.31 -3.47
CA PRO A 37 -30.45 -1.29 -2.21
C PRO A 37 -30.03 -2.48 -1.32
N ALA A 38 -30.19 -2.36 0.00
CA ALA A 38 -29.87 -3.44 0.93
C ALA A 38 -30.59 -4.77 0.59
N SER A 39 -31.80 -4.70 0.02
CA SER A 39 -32.56 -5.87 -0.43
C SER A 39 -31.87 -6.69 -1.52
N TYR A 40 -31.01 -6.06 -2.35
CA TYR A 40 -30.20 -6.75 -3.34
C TYR A 40 -29.25 -7.77 -2.71
N PHE A 41 -28.77 -7.50 -1.50
CA PHE A 41 -27.82 -8.35 -0.79
C PHE A 41 -28.48 -9.38 0.14
N ALA A 42 -29.78 -9.30 0.33
CA ALA A 42 -30.48 -10.16 1.29
C ALA A 42 -30.35 -11.66 0.99
N GLU A 43 -30.31 -12.03 -0.31
CA GLU A 43 -30.17 -13.43 -0.73
C GLU A 43 -28.75 -14.00 -0.46
N TYR A 44 -27.75 -13.13 -0.28
CA TYR A 44 -26.37 -13.56 -0.12
C TYR A 44 -25.92 -13.71 1.33
N GLY A 45 -26.76 -13.34 2.30
CA GLY A 45 -26.43 -13.43 3.73
C GLY A 45 -25.21 -12.58 4.11
N ALA A 46 -25.05 -11.38 3.51
CA ALA A 46 -23.97 -10.47 3.83
C ALA A 46 -24.03 -10.06 5.30
N VAL A 47 -22.90 -10.14 6.01
CA VAL A 47 -22.79 -9.78 7.44
C VAL A 47 -22.20 -8.36 7.60
N SER A 48 -21.30 -7.96 6.70
CA SER A 48 -20.64 -6.66 6.71
C SER A 48 -20.81 -5.91 5.39
N VAL A 49 -20.47 -4.63 5.39
CA VAL A 49 -20.37 -3.82 4.17
C VAL A 49 -19.35 -4.41 3.18
N SER A 50 -18.24 -4.91 3.67
CA SER A 50 -17.23 -5.58 2.82
C SER A 50 -17.84 -6.79 2.09
N ASP A 51 -18.67 -7.58 2.77
CA ASP A 51 -19.38 -8.68 2.12
C ASP A 51 -20.35 -8.20 1.04
N MET A 52 -21.04 -7.07 1.26
CA MET A 52 -21.92 -6.46 0.24
C MET A 52 -21.13 -6.00 -0.97
N LEU A 53 -20.03 -5.28 -0.75
CA LEU A 53 -19.18 -4.77 -1.82
C LEU A 53 -18.60 -5.88 -2.69
N ASN A 54 -18.18 -6.98 -2.09
CA ASN A 54 -17.65 -8.15 -2.82
C ASN A 54 -18.68 -8.82 -3.77
N ARG A 55 -19.96 -8.44 -3.69
CA ARG A 55 -21.02 -8.96 -4.55
C ARG A 55 -21.43 -8.00 -5.66
N ILE A 56 -20.91 -6.77 -5.62
CA ILE A 56 -21.13 -5.78 -6.67
C ILE A 56 -20.06 -5.96 -7.76
N PRO A 57 -20.45 -6.22 -9.02
CA PRO A 57 -19.48 -6.36 -10.11
C PRO A 57 -18.62 -5.11 -10.27
N GLY A 58 -17.30 -5.29 -10.34
CA GLY A 58 -16.33 -4.21 -10.57
C GLY A 58 -15.90 -3.43 -9.34
N ILE A 59 -16.50 -3.63 -8.17
CA ILE A 59 -16.11 -2.90 -6.96
C ILE A 59 -14.69 -3.27 -6.51
N GLY A 60 -14.33 -4.54 -6.45
CA GLY A 60 -12.96 -4.95 -6.12
C GLY A 60 -11.95 -4.28 -7.05
N LEU A 61 -12.27 -4.19 -8.34
CA LEU A 61 -11.43 -3.52 -9.33
C LEU A 61 -11.39 -2.00 -9.11
N ALA A 62 -12.48 -1.38 -8.69
CA ALA A 62 -12.53 0.04 -8.40
C ALA A 62 -11.71 0.39 -7.15
N LEU A 63 -11.77 -0.44 -6.12
CA LEU A 63 -11.02 -0.24 -4.88
C LEU A 63 -9.51 -0.56 -5.03
N GLU A 64 -9.15 -1.54 -5.87
CA GLU A 64 -7.77 -1.93 -6.12
C GLU A 64 -7.12 -1.15 -7.29
N GLY A 65 -7.91 -0.79 -8.31
CA GLY A 65 -7.42 -0.27 -9.59
C GLY A 65 -6.86 1.15 -9.56
N ASN A 66 -7.04 1.88 -8.47
CA ASN A 66 -6.52 3.24 -8.31
C ASN A 66 -5.29 3.33 -7.41
N GLN A 67 -4.80 2.22 -6.89
CA GLN A 67 -3.50 2.18 -6.26
C GLN A 67 -2.41 2.29 -7.33
N VAL A 68 -2.20 3.51 -7.83
CA VAL A 68 -0.97 3.80 -8.57
C VAL A 68 0.13 3.78 -7.54
N PRO A 69 1.19 3.01 -7.75
CA PRO A 69 2.36 3.13 -6.89
C PRO A 69 2.75 4.61 -6.81
N SER A 70 2.69 5.21 -5.63
CA SER A 70 3.28 6.52 -5.43
C SER A 70 4.78 6.35 -5.47
N PHE A 71 5.44 7.14 -6.31
CA PHE A 71 6.88 7.21 -6.29
C PHE A 71 7.31 7.84 -4.97
N GLY A 72 8.24 7.22 -4.31
CA GLY A 72 9.08 7.87 -3.30
C GLY A 72 8.47 8.28 -1.98
N GLY A 73 7.27 7.90 -1.58
CA GLY A 73 6.82 8.29 -0.25
C GLY A 73 5.33 8.12 0.06
N ASN A 74 4.99 8.36 1.30
CA ASN A 74 3.61 8.43 1.77
C ASN A 74 2.90 9.64 1.14
N ASP A 75 1.57 9.57 1.01
CA ASP A 75 0.80 10.69 0.48
C ASP A 75 0.96 11.95 1.32
N ARG A 76 1.12 13.06 0.59
CA ARG A 76 1.38 14.38 1.16
C ARG A 76 0.06 15.06 1.56
N GLY A 77 -0.03 15.47 2.80
CA GLY A 77 -1.20 16.20 3.32
C GLY A 77 -2.41 15.35 3.66
N LEU A 78 -3.57 15.97 3.78
CA LEU A 78 -4.88 15.32 3.92
C LEU A 78 -5.37 14.86 2.55
N GLY A 79 -4.64 13.91 2.05
CA GLY A 79 -4.63 13.51 0.69
C GLY A 79 -5.91 13.05 0.06
N ALA A 80 -5.70 12.74 -1.08
CA ALA A 80 -6.46 12.16 -2.15
C ALA A 80 -6.95 10.73 -1.89
N GLU A 81 -6.62 10.11 -0.79
CA GLU A 81 -6.96 8.73 -0.51
C GLU A 81 -8.37 8.57 0.03
N GLY A 82 -9.08 7.59 -0.48
CA GLY A 82 -10.41 7.18 -0.08
C GLY A 82 -11.43 7.30 -1.20
N GLN A 83 -11.64 6.18 -1.90
CA GLN A 83 -12.74 6.02 -2.85
C GLN A 83 -14.05 5.68 -2.15
N ILE A 84 -14.02 5.60 -0.81
CA ILE A 84 -15.16 5.18 0.00
C ILE A 84 -15.65 6.37 0.80
N LEU A 85 -16.95 6.59 0.68
CA LEU A 85 -17.71 7.56 1.47
C LEU A 85 -18.68 6.81 2.38
N ILE A 86 -18.93 7.35 3.55
CA ILE A 86 -20.00 6.93 4.44
C ILE A 86 -20.96 8.12 4.61
N ASN A 87 -22.22 7.94 4.20
CA ASN A 87 -23.22 9.01 4.15
C ASN A 87 -22.73 10.26 3.36
N GLY A 88 -22.05 10.03 2.23
CA GLY A 88 -21.52 11.09 1.37
C GLY A 88 -20.26 11.79 1.89
N LYS A 89 -19.67 11.33 2.99
CA LYS A 89 -18.53 11.97 3.66
C LYS A 89 -17.33 11.04 3.73
N ARG A 90 -16.15 11.63 3.59
CA ARG A 90 -14.89 10.96 3.91
C ARG A 90 -14.63 10.99 5.41
N LEU A 91 -13.89 10.00 5.88
CA LEU A 91 -13.38 10.02 7.24
C LEU A 91 -12.08 10.81 7.30
N ALA A 92 -11.95 11.64 8.34
CA ALA A 92 -10.72 12.34 8.62
C ALA A 92 -9.75 11.39 9.32
N GLY A 93 -8.71 10.92 8.63
CA GLY A 93 -7.69 10.04 9.18
C GLY A 93 -6.72 9.59 8.11
N LYS A 94 -5.49 9.28 8.48
CA LYS A 94 -4.48 8.64 7.63
C LYS A 94 -4.34 7.15 7.93
N ALA A 95 -4.40 6.79 9.22
CA ALA A 95 -4.31 5.40 9.66
C ALA A 95 -5.69 4.78 9.94
N ASN A 96 -6.72 5.60 10.14
CA ASN A 96 -8.12 5.18 10.36
C ASN A 96 -8.97 5.38 9.09
N GLU A 97 -8.56 4.77 8.00
CA GLU A 97 -9.22 4.90 6.69
C GLU A 97 -10.58 4.19 6.63
N ALA A 98 -11.46 4.69 5.75
CA ALA A 98 -12.80 4.12 5.53
C ALA A 98 -12.73 2.65 5.10
N SER A 99 -11.74 2.26 4.29
CA SER A 99 -11.53 0.88 3.85
C SER A 99 -11.37 -0.10 5.01
N SER A 100 -10.65 0.30 6.05
CA SER A 100 -10.44 -0.52 7.26
C SER A 100 -11.71 -0.70 8.10
N GLN A 101 -12.76 0.08 7.84
CA GLN A 101 -14.03 0.06 8.58
C GLN A 101 -15.10 -0.79 7.91
N LEU A 102 -14.94 -1.14 6.63
CA LEU A 102 -15.95 -1.88 5.86
C LEU A 102 -16.33 -3.23 6.48
N ASP A 103 -15.35 -3.91 7.06
CA ASP A 103 -15.58 -5.18 7.77
C ASP A 103 -16.32 -5.02 9.11
N ARG A 104 -16.34 -3.79 9.64
CA ARG A 104 -16.87 -3.46 10.96
C ARG A 104 -18.27 -2.89 10.92
N ILE A 105 -18.69 -2.34 9.77
CA ILE A 105 -20.06 -1.85 9.55
C ILE A 105 -20.93 -3.04 9.19
N SER A 106 -21.97 -3.30 10.01
CA SER A 106 -22.92 -4.36 9.75
C SER A 106 -23.74 -4.09 8.47
N ALA A 107 -23.97 -5.13 7.66
CA ALA A 107 -24.82 -5.06 6.49
C ALA A 107 -26.25 -4.59 6.84
N ASP A 108 -26.76 -4.90 8.03
CA ASP A 108 -28.09 -4.49 8.51
C ASP A 108 -28.23 -2.98 8.71
N GLN A 109 -27.11 -2.26 8.86
CA GLN A 109 -27.11 -0.80 9.00
C GLN A 109 -27.17 -0.08 7.66
N VAL A 110 -26.93 -0.77 6.55
CA VAL A 110 -26.91 -0.17 5.21
C VAL A 110 -28.32 -0.01 4.68
N GLU A 111 -28.62 1.17 4.14
CA GLU A 111 -29.83 1.43 3.37
C GLU A 111 -29.61 1.08 1.90
N TYR A 112 -28.53 1.58 1.31
CA TYR A 112 -28.06 1.27 -0.04
C TYR A 112 -26.59 1.60 -0.21
N ILE A 113 -25.99 1.06 -1.26
CA ILE A 113 -24.64 1.39 -1.71
C ILE A 113 -24.74 2.06 -3.07
N GLU A 114 -24.08 3.20 -3.22
CA GLU A 114 -24.00 3.95 -4.48
C GLU A 114 -22.63 3.83 -5.09
N ILE A 115 -22.60 3.57 -6.38
CA ILE A 115 -21.39 3.65 -7.19
C ILE A 115 -21.48 4.94 -8.01
N ILE A 116 -20.68 5.93 -7.62
CA ILE A 116 -20.69 7.27 -8.19
C ILE A 116 -19.54 7.40 -9.16
N ARG A 117 -19.87 7.76 -10.40
CA ARG A 117 -18.91 7.84 -11.50
C ARG A 117 -18.65 9.25 -11.95
N GLY A 118 -18.97 10.24 -11.17
CA GLY A 118 -18.84 11.63 -11.57
C GLY A 118 -18.73 12.58 -10.42
N THR A 119 -18.53 13.84 -10.78
CA THR A 119 -18.62 14.93 -9.84
C THR A 119 -20.08 15.12 -9.42
N SER A 120 -20.38 14.87 -8.15
CA SER A 120 -21.62 15.26 -7.54
C SER A 120 -21.34 16.45 -6.62
N GLY A 121 -21.96 17.57 -6.86
CA GLY A 121 -21.66 18.84 -6.19
C GLY A 121 -21.80 18.84 -4.67
N ASP A 122 -22.43 17.83 -4.10
CA ASP A 122 -22.67 17.69 -2.66
C ASP A 122 -21.68 16.74 -1.95
N LEU A 123 -20.87 16.01 -2.71
CA LEU A 123 -19.94 15.04 -2.16
C LEU A 123 -18.54 15.61 -2.07
N ASP A 124 -17.77 15.18 -1.08
CA ASP A 124 -16.36 15.56 -0.90
C ASP A 124 -15.47 14.81 -1.90
N LEU A 125 -15.47 15.31 -3.15
CA LEU A 125 -14.84 14.65 -4.28
C LEU A 125 -13.48 15.28 -4.59
N ARG A 126 -12.41 14.70 -4.12
CA ARG A 126 -11.04 15.13 -4.48
C ARG A 126 -10.29 14.09 -5.29
N ASN A 127 -10.95 13.01 -5.68
CA ASN A 127 -10.28 11.90 -6.34
C ASN A 127 -10.78 11.64 -7.76
N THR A 128 -9.87 11.24 -8.62
CA THR A 128 -10.06 10.97 -10.05
C THR A 128 -10.67 9.59 -10.33
N GLY A 129 -11.29 8.93 -9.35
CA GLY A 129 -11.79 7.56 -9.46
C GLY A 129 -13.31 7.41 -9.41
N GLN A 130 -13.72 6.18 -9.50
CA GLN A 130 -15.07 5.75 -9.12
C GLN A 130 -15.17 5.80 -7.60
N LEU A 131 -16.23 6.39 -7.06
CA LEU A 131 -16.49 6.46 -5.62
C LEU A 131 -17.55 5.47 -5.21
N VAL A 132 -17.40 4.91 -4.03
CA VAL A 132 -18.36 4.05 -3.38
C VAL A 132 -18.93 4.79 -2.18
N ASN A 133 -20.20 5.15 -2.23
CA ASN A 133 -20.88 5.78 -1.12
C ASN A 133 -21.77 4.76 -0.39
N ILE A 134 -21.48 4.51 0.87
CA ILE A 134 -22.25 3.63 1.73
C ILE A 134 -23.22 4.50 2.49
N VAL A 135 -24.49 4.40 2.13
CA VAL A 135 -25.56 5.14 2.79
C VAL A 135 -26.17 4.26 3.87
N LEU A 136 -26.07 4.77 5.07
CA LEU A 136 -26.58 4.09 6.25
C LEU A 136 -28.01 4.53 6.56
N LYS A 137 -28.84 3.65 7.14
CA LYS A 137 -30.26 3.92 7.50
C LYS A 137 -30.37 5.14 8.43
N GLY A 138 -31.26 6.05 8.15
CA GLY A 138 -31.36 7.37 8.81
C GLY A 138 -31.97 7.35 10.22
N GLU A 139 -32.83 6.40 10.56
CA GLU A 139 -33.43 6.27 11.91
C GLU A 139 -33.01 4.93 12.52
N ARG A 140 -32.07 4.98 13.46
CA ARG A 140 -31.59 3.79 14.17
C ARG A 140 -31.63 4.01 15.66
N SER A 141 -32.51 3.30 16.31
CA SER A 141 -32.47 3.14 17.75
C SER A 141 -31.77 1.83 18.17
N THR A 142 -31.27 1.06 17.20
CA THR A 142 -30.65 -0.25 17.47
C THR A 142 -29.14 -0.19 17.33
N SER A 143 -28.46 -0.57 18.39
CA SER A 143 -27.02 -0.83 18.37
C SER A 143 -26.78 -2.26 17.92
N ASN A 144 -25.72 -2.45 17.14
CA ASN A 144 -25.26 -3.75 16.68
C ASN A 144 -23.87 -4.06 17.25
N ILE A 145 -23.68 -5.31 17.66
CA ILE A 145 -22.37 -5.87 18.01
C ILE A 145 -21.98 -6.83 16.91
N SER A 146 -20.87 -6.59 16.26
CA SER A 146 -20.26 -7.52 15.32
C SER A 146 -19.04 -8.18 15.94
N THR A 147 -18.88 -9.47 15.75
CA THR A 147 -17.77 -10.25 16.28
C THR A 147 -17.13 -11.13 15.19
N GLU A 148 -15.82 -11.23 15.20
CA GLU A 148 -15.05 -12.19 14.43
C GLU A 148 -14.08 -12.89 15.36
N LEU A 149 -14.06 -14.22 15.37
CA LEU A 149 -13.14 -15.05 16.10
C LEU A 149 -12.57 -16.09 15.16
N GLY A 150 -11.29 -16.41 15.30
CA GLY A 150 -10.67 -17.40 14.45
C GLY A 150 -9.24 -17.71 14.82
N PHE A 151 -8.62 -18.48 13.96
CA PHE A 151 -7.19 -18.77 14.05
C PHE A 151 -6.60 -19.02 12.66
N THR A 152 -5.31 -18.77 12.55
CA THR A 152 -4.48 -19.14 11.41
C THR A 152 -3.60 -20.32 11.82
N ARG A 153 -3.61 -21.39 11.02
CA ARG A 153 -2.67 -22.50 11.11
C ARG A 153 -1.64 -22.36 10.02
N PHE A 154 -0.38 -22.30 10.42
CA PHE A 154 0.76 -22.20 9.53
C PHE A 154 1.30 -23.57 9.12
N HIS A 155 2.25 -23.61 8.16
CA HIS A 155 2.79 -24.86 7.60
C HIS A 155 3.56 -25.71 8.66
N ASP A 156 4.23 -25.06 9.62
CA ASP A 156 4.91 -25.70 10.76
C ASP A 156 3.93 -26.26 11.80
N GLY A 157 2.62 -26.03 11.63
CA GLY A 157 1.56 -26.47 12.53
C GLY A 157 1.22 -25.47 13.63
N GLU A 158 1.90 -24.32 13.70
CA GLU A 158 1.61 -23.30 14.68
C GLU A 158 0.21 -22.70 14.47
N LEU A 159 -0.47 -22.41 15.59
CA LEU A 159 -1.82 -21.81 15.60
C LEU A 159 -1.75 -20.42 16.22
N LYS A 160 -2.08 -19.40 15.46
CA LYS A 160 -2.19 -18.02 15.95
C LYS A 160 -3.66 -17.58 15.97
N PRO A 161 -4.15 -17.08 17.12
CA PRO A 161 -5.52 -16.58 17.23
C PRO A 161 -5.70 -15.24 16.52
N LEU A 162 -6.94 -14.98 16.08
CA LEU A 162 -7.40 -13.68 15.64
C LEU A 162 -8.78 -13.40 16.26
N GLY A 163 -9.06 -12.13 16.52
CA GLY A 163 -10.35 -11.73 17.04
C GLY A 163 -10.62 -10.27 16.79
N ALA A 164 -11.89 -9.94 16.52
CA ALA A 164 -12.35 -8.56 16.40
C ALA A 164 -13.75 -8.44 17.01
N ILE A 165 -14.00 -7.28 17.60
CA ILE A 165 -15.33 -6.87 18.07
C ILE A 165 -15.57 -5.43 17.66
N SER A 166 -16.78 -5.13 17.18
CA SER A 166 -17.22 -3.77 16.97
C SER A 166 -18.60 -3.53 17.56
N TYR A 167 -18.81 -2.33 18.06
CA TYR A 167 -20.07 -1.84 18.56
C TYR A 167 -20.44 -0.56 17.82
N SER A 168 -21.53 -0.59 17.09
CA SER A 168 -21.96 0.52 16.24
C SER A 168 -23.44 0.78 16.37
N GLY A 169 -23.84 2.02 16.16
CA GLY A 169 -25.25 2.40 16.21
C GLY A 169 -25.43 3.91 16.20
N GLN A 170 -26.69 4.29 16.46
CA GLN A 170 -27.09 5.69 16.58
C GLN A 170 -27.89 5.88 17.88
N THR A 171 -27.62 6.96 18.60
CA THR A 171 -28.42 7.38 19.73
C THR A 171 -28.73 8.88 19.64
N GLY A 172 -29.96 9.23 19.34
CA GLY A 172 -30.35 10.61 19.04
C GLY A 172 -29.58 11.13 17.80
N GLN A 173 -28.79 12.17 18.02
CA GLN A 173 -27.99 12.84 16.99
C GLN A 173 -26.54 12.31 16.88
N LEU A 174 -26.18 11.29 17.67
CA LEU A 174 -24.85 10.73 17.73
C LEU A 174 -24.81 9.36 17.03
N ASP A 175 -24.06 9.26 15.93
CA ASP A 175 -23.62 8.01 15.33
C ASP A 175 -22.27 7.60 15.94
N TYR A 176 -22.11 6.31 16.24
CA TYR A 176 -20.88 5.79 16.83
C TYR A 176 -20.47 4.44 16.24
N LEU A 177 -19.16 4.25 16.09
CA LEU A 177 -18.51 2.99 15.77
C LEU A 177 -17.26 2.85 16.66
N LEU A 178 -17.28 1.86 17.55
CA LEU A 178 -16.17 1.50 18.41
C LEU A 178 -15.71 0.12 18.01
N SER A 179 -14.40 -0.11 17.90
CA SER A 179 -13.88 -1.43 17.58
C SER A 179 -12.55 -1.73 18.25
N ALA A 180 -12.35 -3.00 18.53
CA ALA A 180 -11.09 -3.56 19.00
C ALA A 180 -10.79 -4.82 18.19
N ASP A 181 -9.55 -4.98 17.75
CA ASP A 181 -9.08 -6.20 17.11
C ASP A 181 -7.72 -6.63 17.62
N VAL A 182 -7.52 -7.94 17.65
CA VAL A 182 -6.25 -8.60 17.90
C VAL A 182 -5.99 -9.55 16.75
N ARG A 183 -4.82 -9.44 16.16
CA ARG A 183 -4.37 -10.31 15.07
C ARG A 183 -2.94 -10.71 15.32
N SER A 184 -2.69 -12.01 15.29
CA SER A 184 -1.34 -12.55 15.26
C SER A 184 -0.90 -12.72 13.80
N GLY A 185 0.35 -12.43 13.52
CA GLY A 185 0.89 -12.40 12.16
C GLY A 185 1.30 -11.00 11.75
N CYS A 186 1.84 -10.84 10.56
CA CYS A 186 2.36 -9.56 10.11
C CYS A 186 1.27 -8.50 9.90
N ASN A 187 1.53 -7.31 10.38
CA ASN A 187 0.69 -6.16 10.16
C ASN A 187 1.14 -5.40 8.91
N GLY A 188 0.19 -5.16 8.06
CA GLY A 188 0.45 -4.47 6.81
C GLY A 188 1.02 -5.47 5.81
N GLY A 189 0.22 -5.80 4.84
CA GLY A 189 0.62 -6.71 3.80
C GLY A 189 2.05 -6.43 3.40
N ASN A 190 2.92 -7.34 3.76
CA ASN A 190 4.08 -7.48 2.94
C ASN A 190 3.51 -7.59 1.53
N TRP A 191 4.02 -6.84 0.62
CA TRP A 191 3.66 -6.87 -0.80
C TRP A 191 3.65 -8.29 -1.37
N TRP A 192 4.17 -9.25 -0.60
CA TRP A 192 4.26 -10.69 -0.85
C TRP A 192 3.08 -11.48 -0.29
N GLY A 193 2.15 -10.83 0.43
CA GLY A 193 0.91 -11.43 0.92
C GLY A 193 1.06 -12.49 2.02
N ASN A 194 2.27 -12.84 2.39
CA ASN A 194 2.55 -13.97 3.26
C ASN A 194 3.37 -13.52 4.46
N CYS A 195 2.73 -13.50 5.60
CA CYS A 195 3.35 -13.21 6.87
C CYS A 195 3.37 -14.45 7.73
N HIS A 196 4.34 -15.29 7.48
CA HIS A 196 4.54 -16.49 8.26
C HIS A 196 5.42 -16.19 9.49
N PRO A 197 5.09 -16.68 10.69
CA PRO A 197 5.98 -16.57 11.84
C PRO A 197 7.34 -17.18 11.58
N LEU A 198 7.39 -18.35 10.94
CA LEU A 198 8.63 -19.03 10.59
C LEU A 198 8.92 -18.84 9.09
N GLN A 199 10.11 -18.34 8.79
CA GLN A 199 10.69 -18.27 7.45
C GLN A 199 11.94 -19.15 7.39
N GLU A 200 11.82 -20.25 6.68
CA GLU A 200 12.97 -21.11 6.38
C GLU A 200 13.66 -20.61 5.11
N SER A 201 14.98 -20.51 5.12
CA SER A 201 15.74 -20.03 3.99
C SER A 201 17.02 -20.81 3.80
N PHE A 202 17.39 -20.98 2.55
CA PHE A 202 18.67 -21.57 2.16
C PHE A 202 19.36 -20.65 1.14
N GLU A 203 20.61 -20.33 1.42
CA GLU A 203 21.45 -19.50 0.57
C GLU A 203 22.67 -20.27 0.10
N THR A 204 23.00 -20.11 -1.17
CA THR A 204 24.26 -20.57 -1.74
C THR A 204 25.03 -19.36 -2.23
N SER A 205 26.28 -19.21 -1.76
CA SER A 205 27.22 -18.22 -2.24
C SER A 205 28.29 -18.87 -3.10
N LEU A 206 28.57 -18.26 -4.26
CA LEU A 206 29.57 -18.68 -5.22
C LEU A 206 30.61 -17.56 -5.42
N LEU A 207 31.86 -17.90 -5.55
CA LEU A 207 32.91 -16.99 -6.01
C LEU A 207 32.71 -16.61 -7.50
N ALA A 208 33.49 -15.65 -7.98
CA ALA A 208 33.43 -15.18 -9.37
C ALA A 208 33.66 -16.30 -10.41
N ASP A 209 34.48 -17.30 -10.09
CA ASP A 209 34.74 -18.49 -10.92
C ASP A 209 33.65 -19.57 -10.81
N ARG A 210 32.59 -19.30 -10.03
CA ARG A 210 31.47 -20.19 -9.72
C ARG A 210 31.84 -21.37 -8.83
N SER A 211 32.99 -21.41 -8.20
CA SER A 211 33.28 -22.33 -7.12
C SER A 211 32.40 -21.98 -5.89
N LEU A 212 32.04 -23.02 -5.12
CA LEU A 212 31.23 -22.84 -3.91
C LEU A 212 32.03 -22.09 -2.87
N ASN A 213 31.53 -20.94 -2.43
CA ASN A 213 32.09 -20.13 -1.38
C ASN A 213 31.58 -20.58 -0.01
N GLU A 214 30.29 -20.40 0.21
CA GLU A 214 29.62 -20.83 1.43
C GLU A 214 28.16 -21.23 1.19
N THR A 215 27.57 -21.89 2.18
CA THR A 215 26.12 -22.07 2.26
C THR A 215 25.63 -21.58 3.61
N ARG A 216 24.44 -20.93 3.60
CA ARG A 216 23.75 -20.45 4.79
C ARG A 216 22.35 -21.06 4.83
N ALA A 217 22.06 -21.86 5.87
CA ALA A 217 20.72 -22.30 6.17
C ALA A 217 20.22 -21.52 7.38
N PHE A 218 19.07 -20.87 7.31
CA PHE A 218 18.55 -20.12 8.44
C PHE A 218 17.05 -20.23 8.61
N ASP A 219 16.64 -20.24 9.86
CA ASP A 219 15.28 -20.15 10.33
C ASP A 219 15.10 -18.80 11.01
N ARG A 220 14.20 -17.97 10.49
CA ARG A 220 13.80 -16.72 11.12
C ARG A 220 12.39 -16.89 11.66
N TYR A 221 12.24 -16.68 12.95
CA TYR A 221 10.96 -16.68 13.62
C TYR A 221 10.56 -15.26 14.01
N THR A 222 9.41 -14.81 13.55
CA THR A 222 8.87 -13.48 13.88
C THR A 222 7.54 -13.68 14.60
N GLU A 223 7.54 -13.46 15.90
CA GLU A 223 6.32 -13.47 16.69
C GLU A 223 5.74 -12.05 16.74
N GLN A 224 4.54 -11.88 16.17
CA GLN A 224 3.92 -10.59 16.07
C GLN A 224 2.46 -10.66 16.51
N THR A 225 2.08 -9.84 17.47
CA THR A 225 0.68 -9.63 17.85
C THR A 225 0.34 -8.16 17.71
N ASN A 226 -0.72 -7.89 16.96
CA ASN A 226 -1.21 -6.55 16.70
C ASN A 226 -2.48 -6.32 17.50
N TYR A 227 -2.48 -5.26 18.31
CA TYR A 227 -3.66 -4.75 18.99
C TYR A 227 -4.07 -3.45 18.35
N ARG A 228 -5.36 -3.30 18.04
CA ARG A 228 -5.90 -2.07 17.46
C ARG A 228 -7.21 -1.69 18.14
N PHE A 229 -7.35 -0.42 18.46
CA PHE A 229 -8.57 0.19 18.99
C PHE A 229 -8.93 1.38 18.11
N ASN A 230 -10.19 1.44 17.68
CA ASN A 230 -10.69 2.55 16.86
C ASN A 230 -12.00 3.08 17.43
N THR A 231 -12.18 4.38 17.27
CA THR A 231 -13.39 5.10 17.65
C THR A 231 -13.73 6.08 16.53
N ASN A 232 -14.98 6.03 16.05
CA ASN A 232 -15.52 7.00 15.10
C ASN A 232 -16.85 7.50 15.64
N LEU A 233 -16.97 8.80 15.85
CA LEU A 233 -18.16 9.46 16.38
C LEU A 233 -18.57 10.56 15.40
N VAL A 234 -19.85 10.63 15.06
CA VAL A 234 -20.42 11.71 14.26
C VAL A 234 -21.62 12.27 15.00
N TYR A 235 -21.57 13.57 15.31
CA TYR A 235 -22.64 14.28 16.00
C TYR A 235 -23.26 15.35 15.11
N GLN A 236 -24.53 15.19 14.81
CA GLN A 236 -25.33 16.16 14.07
C GLN A 236 -25.92 17.16 15.07
N ALA A 237 -25.18 18.23 15.39
CA ALA A 237 -25.57 19.19 16.43
C ALA A 237 -26.83 19.95 16.07
N THR A 238 -26.99 20.34 14.78
CA THR A 238 -28.17 20.93 14.18
C THR A 238 -28.36 20.37 12.77
N LEU A 239 -29.37 20.79 12.02
CA LEU A 239 -29.51 20.40 10.62
C LEU A 239 -28.32 20.92 9.76
N ASP A 240 -27.72 22.01 10.22
CA ASP A 240 -26.64 22.69 9.49
C ASP A 240 -25.24 22.40 10.02
N ASP A 241 -25.12 21.86 11.26
CA ASP A 241 -23.86 21.66 11.96
C ASP A 241 -23.57 20.18 12.20
N ARG A 242 -22.47 19.70 11.66
CA ARG A 242 -21.94 18.36 11.85
C ARG A 242 -20.54 18.40 12.44
N ILE A 243 -20.29 17.54 13.42
CA ILE A 243 -18.97 17.35 14.05
C ILE A 243 -18.63 15.87 13.96
N ALA A 244 -17.45 15.55 13.48
CA ALA A 244 -16.92 14.19 13.51
C ALA A 244 -15.63 14.14 14.34
N PHE A 245 -15.41 13.02 15.02
CA PHE A 245 -14.22 12.73 15.78
C PHE A 245 -13.79 11.28 15.55
N ASN A 246 -12.49 11.08 15.29
CA ASN A 246 -11.89 9.79 15.06
C ASN A 246 -10.69 9.61 15.99
N ALA A 247 -10.52 8.42 16.53
CA ALA A 247 -9.33 8.05 17.28
C ALA A 247 -8.88 6.63 16.90
N LEU A 248 -7.57 6.43 16.86
CA LEU A 248 -6.95 5.13 16.66
C LEU A 248 -5.79 4.98 17.64
N TYR A 249 -5.68 3.80 18.23
CA TYR A 249 -4.47 3.32 18.88
C TYR A 249 -4.12 1.95 18.35
N SER A 250 -2.87 1.73 18.00
CA SER A 250 -2.37 0.40 17.64
C SER A 250 -1.00 0.16 18.26
N GLU A 251 -0.78 -1.09 18.65
CA GLU A 251 0.48 -1.57 19.19
C GLU A 251 0.86 -2.86 18.49
N ASN A 252 2.13 -2.99 18.20
CA ASN A 252 2.70 -4.10 17.50
C ASN A 252 4.13 -4.32 17.98
N ASP A 253 4.38 -5.48 18.55
CA ASP A 253 5.69 -5.90 19.00
C ASP A 253 6.16 -7.06 18.13
N PRO A 254 6.90 -6.81 17.04
CA PRO A 254 7.42 -7.84 16.16
C PRO A 254 8.83 -8.30 16.57
N PRO A 255 9.02 -9.04 17.69
CA PRO A 255 10.31 -9.65 17.96
C PRO A 255 10.64 -10.65 16.86
N SER A 256 11.91 -10.74 16.52
CA SER A 256 12.42 -11.70 15.55
C SER A 256 13.65 -12.38 16.09
N ASP A 257 13.62 -13.71 16.06
CA ASP A 257 14.75 -14.56 16.36
C ASP A 257 15.22 -15.23 15.07
N LEU A 258 16.53 -15.33 14.90
CA LEU A 258 17.13 -16.02 13.76
C LEU A 258 18.21 -16.98 14.23
N LEU A 259 18.17 -18.19 13.70
CA LEU A 259 19.26 -19.15 13.82
C LEU A 259 19.80 -19.44 12.42
N ARG A 260 21.11 -19.23 12.23
CA ARG A 260 21.80 -19.42 10.96
C ARG A 260 22.94 -20.40 11.12
N THR A 261 23.02 -21.40 10.24
CA THR A 261 24.16 -22.29 10.08
C THR A 261 24.93 -21.90 8.82
N ILE A 262 26.19 -21.56 8.96
CA ILE A 262 27.08 -21.15 7.87
C ILE A 262 28.12 -22.23 7.67
N THR A 263 28.25 -22.74 6.44
CA THR A 263 29.32 -23.67 6.05
C THR A 263 30.24 -22.97 5.07
N ASP A 264 31.48 -22.74 5.49
CA ASP A 264 32.52 -22.11 4.67
C ASP A 264 33.36 -23.20 3.98
N TYR A 265 33.33 -23.23 2.66
CA TYR A 265 34.04 -24.18 1.81
C TYR A 265 35.43 -23.70 1.39
N GLN A 266 35.77 -22.44 1.69
CA GLN A 266 37.10 -21.90 1.40
C GLN A 266 38.11 -22.22 2.49
N SER A 267 37.64 -22.54 3.69
CA SER A 267 38.50 -22.99 4.78
C SER A 267 38.94 -24.44 4.62
N SER A 268 40.12 -24.79 5.13
CA SER A 268 40.66 -26.17 5.11
C SER A 268 41.09 -26.61 6.49
N PRO A 269 40.39 -27.57 7.14
CA PRO A 269 39.18 -28.26 6.66
C PRO A 269 37.99 -27.30 6.54
N VAL A 270 36.94 -27.69 5.76
CA VAL A 270 35.67 -26.99 5.71
C VAL A 270 35.18 -26.70 7.13
N SER A 271 34.82 -25.48 7.41
CA SER A 271 34.35 -25.02 8.71
C SER A 271 32.85 -24.78 8.76
N VAL A 272 32.27 -25.00 9.93
CA VAL A 272 30.86 -24.69 10.20
C VAL A 272 30.81 -23.72 11.36
N SER A 273 29.97 -22.71 11.26
CA SER A 273 29.66 -21.77 12.33
C SER A 273 28.18 -21.58 12.48
N ILE A 274 27.77 -21.18 13.66
CA ILE A 274 26.37 -20.88 13.99
C ILE A 274 26.26 -19.41 14.35
N GLU A 275 25.27 -18.75 13.80
CA GLU A 275 24.87 -17.40 14.22
C GLU A 275 23.46 -17.43 14.76
N ARG A 276 23.26 -16.77 15.88
CA ARG A 276 21.94 -16.52 16.46
C ARG A 276 21.73 -15.00 16.57
N GLU A 277 20.55 -14.55 16.14
CA GLU A 277 20.16 -13.14 16.29
C GLU A 277 18.90 -13.03 17.14
N ASP A 278 18.91 -12.07 18.05
CA ASP A 278 17.75 -11.65 18.83
C ASP A 278 17.42 -10.21 18.41
N THR A 279 16.17 -9.98 18.02
CA THR A 279 15.73 -8.65 17.55
C THR A 279 14.41 -8.27 18.23
N PRO A 280 14.42 -7.96 19.55
CA PRO A 280 13.26 -7.37 20.19
C PRO A 280 12.91 -6.03 19.54
N SER A 281 11.64 -5.87 19.21
CA SER A 281 11.13 -4.67 18.55
C SER A 281 9.78 -4.29 19.16
N THR A 282 9.52 -2.97 19.18
CA THR A 282 8.23 -2.42 19.61
C THR A 282 7.78 -1.34 18.63
N SER A 283 6.49 -1.30 18.36
CA SER A 283 5.89 -0.28 17.51
C SER A 283 4.52 0.11 18.05
N ASN A 284 4.30 1.40 18.29
CA ASN A 284 2.98 1.91 18.62
C ASN A 284 2.62 3.11 17.75
N ASN A 285 1.34 3.28 17.51
CA ASN A 285 0.80 4.38 16.74
C ASN A 285 -0.50 4.86 17.38
N TRP A 286 -0.64 6.18 17.56
CA TRP A 286 -1.92 6.78 17.91
C TRP A 286 -2.25 7.92 16.95
N GLU A 287 -3.53 8.10 16.68
CA GLU A 287 -4.06 9.14 15.81
C GLU A 287 -5.35 9.70 16.40
N PHE A 288 -5.48 11.02 16.36
CA PHE A 288 -6.73 11.73 16.60
C PHE A 288 -7.03 12.61 15.40
N GLY A 289 -8.24 12.53 14.91
CA GLY A 289 -8.71 13.36 13.82
C GLY A 289 -10.13 13.83 14.05
N GLY A 290 -10.54 14.84 13.33
CA GLY A 290 -11.91 15.29 13.36
C GLY A 290 -12.20 16.35 12.32
N ASP A 291 -13.48 16.52 12.03
CA ASP A 291 -13.97 17.56 11.14
C ASP A 291 -15.20 18.25 11.72
N TYR A 292 -15.36 19.51 11.35
CA TYR A 292 -16.54 20.31 11.55
C TYR A 292 -17.03 20.83 10.21
N GLU A 293 -18.29 20.62 9.90
CA GLU A 293 -18.95 21.13 8.69
C GLU A 293 -20.16 21.99 9.10
N HIS A 294 -20.25 23.19 8.53
CA HIS A 294 -21.40 24.08 8.68
C HIS A 294 -21.99 24.41 7.30
N SER A 295 -23.26 24.12 7.13
CA SER A 295 -24.02 24.45 5.92
C SER A 295 -24.74 25.81 6.13
N LEU A 296 -24.46 26.77 5.26
CA LEU A 296 -25.11 28.08 5.33
C LEU A 296 -26.44 28.06 4.54
N SER A 297 -27.36 28.94 4.91
CA SER A 297 -28.69 29.07 4.29
C SER A 297 -28.68 29.34 2.79
N ASN A 298 -27.58 29.82 2.24
CA ASN A 298 -27.37 30.03 0.81
C ASN A 298 -26.79 28.83 0.07
N GLY A 299 -26.66 27.68 0.74
CA GLY A 299 -26.11 26.44 0.20
C GLY A 299 -24.57 26.36 0.22
N SER A 300 -23.89 27.41 0.74
CA SER A 300 -22.43 27.36 0.92
C SER A 300 -22.07 26.47 2.10
N LYS A 301 -20.87 25.89 2.08
CA LYS A 301 -20.37 25.00 3.14
C LYS A 301 -19.01 25.50 3.65
N TYR A 302 -18.87 25.55 4.96
CA TYR A 302 -17.60 25.74 5.64
C TYR A 302 -17.14 24.44 6.23
N LYS A 303 -15.86 24.10 6.08
CA LYS A 303 -15.25 22.90 6.65
C LYS A 303 -13.98 23.25 7.38
N LEU A 304 -13.79 22.62 8.53
CA LEU A 304 -12.55 22.62 9.31
C LEU A 304 -12.19 21.16 9.59
N LEU A 305 -10.96 20.77 9.35
CA LEU A 305 -10.48 19.42 9.56
C LEU A 305 -9.11 19.46 10.24
N PHE A 306 -8.85 18.53 11.15
CA PHE A 306 -7.55 18.37 11.79
C PHE A 306 -7.18 16.89 11.95
N ILE A 307 -5.87 16.61 11.93
CA ILE A 307 -5.27 15.34 12.31
C ILE A 307 -4.03 15.59 13.15
N VAL A 308 -3.85 14.75 14.17
CA VAL A 308 -2.64 14.64 14.97
C VAL A 308 -2.30 13.17 15.12
N ASN A 309 -1.11 12.78 14.70
CA ASN A 309 -0.65 11.41 14.89
C ASN A 309 0.78 11.34 15.42
N GLU A 310 1.10 10.20 16.04
CA GLU A 310 2.44 9.86 16.44
C GLU A 310 2.66 8.35 16.31
N ARG A 311 3.81 7.99 15.73
CA ARG A 311 4.29 6.61 15.65
C ARG A 311 5.67 6.51 16.25
N ASN A 312 5.85 5.55 17.15
CA ASN A 312 7.13 5.24 17.77
C ASN A 312 7.53 3.82 17.36
N ASN A 313 8.80 3.66 16.98
CA ASN A 313 9.38 2.35 16.69
C ASN A 313 10.73 2.26 17.40
N ALA A 314 11.00 1.11 18.01
CA ALA A 314 12.29 0.77 18.59
C ALA A 314 12.64 -0.68 18.24
N SER A 315 13.89 -0.94 17.92
CA SER A 315 14.40 -2.27 17.62
C SER A 315 15.86 -2.37 18.03
N THR A 316 16.21 -3.47 18.69
CA THR A 316 17.59 -3.78 19.07
C THR A 316 17.94 -5.14 18.49
N ARG A 317 18.85 -5.17 17.51
CA ARG A 317 19.36 -6.43 16.90
C ARG A 317 20.70 -6.76 17.53
N GLU A 318 20.76 -7.95 18.14
CA GLU A 318 21.98 -8.51 18.70
C GLU A 318 22.33 -9.82 17.99
N ARG A 319 23.57 -9.95 17.51
CA ARG A 319 24.03 -11.18 16.87
C ARG A 319 25.16 -11.82 17.65
N PHE A 320 25.05 -13.13 17.81
CA PHE A 320 25.99 -13.98 18.53
C PHE A 320 26.50 -15.08 17.60
N ALA A 321 27.80 -15.29 17.59
CA ALA A 321 28.44 -16.34 16.80
C ALA A 321 29.07 -17.41 17.70
N SER A 322 29.00 -18.67 17.26
CA SER A 322 29.64 -19.82 17.90
C SER A 322 30.17 -20.81 16.87
N SER A 323 31.09 -21.66 17.26
CA SER A 323 31.69 -22.70 16.39
C SER A 323 30.78 -23.89 16.15
N ALA A 324 29.78 -24.09 16.98
CA ALA A 324 28.78 -25.18 16.86
C ALA A 324 27.60 -24.91 17.80
N LEU A 325 26.49 -25.58 17.58
CA LEU A 325 25.30 -25.51 18.43
C LEU A 325 25.66 -25.97 19.88
N GLY A 326 25.26 -25.12 20.85
CA GLY A 326 25.51 -25.37 22.27
C GLY A 326 26.93 -25.07 22.75
N GLN A 327 27.80 -24.55 21.89
CA GLN A 327 29.10 -24.00 22.29
C GLN A 327 28.97 -22.56 22.81
N PRO A 328 29.96 -22.01 23.54
CA PRO A 328 29.94 -20.63 23.99
C PRO A 328 29.76 -19.67 22.83
N GLU A 329 28.82 -18.76 22.99
CA GLU A 329 28.52 -17.69 22.03
C GLU A 329 29.33 -16.45 22.32
N THR A 330 29.71 -15.74 21.26
CA THR A 330 30.36 -14.43 21.32
C THR A 330 29.53 -13.41 20.57
N LYS A 331 29.11 -12.33 21.24
CA LYS A 331 28.37 -11.24 20.59
C LYS A 331 29.28 -10.55 19.58
N ASN A 332 28.84 -10.39 18.33
CA ASN A 332 29.61 -9.76 17.26
C ASN A 332 28.91 -8.55 16.64
N LEU A 333 27.62 -8.35 16.88
CA LEU A 333 26.82 -7.20 16.43
C LEU A 333 25.90 -6.71 17.55
N PHE A 334 25.82 -5.40 17.67
CA PHE A 334 24.77 -4.68 18.38
C PHE A 334 24.29 -3.54 17.48
N LEU A 335 23.00 -3.49 17.17
CA LEU A 335 22.38 -2.45 16.35
C LEU A 335 21.06 -2.03 17.00
N ASP A 336 21.06 -0.83 17.61
CA ASP A 336 19.87 -0.25 18.24
C ASP A 336 19.36 0.89 17.38
N THR A 337 18.09 0.85 17.02
CA THR A 337 17.43 1.89 16.22
C THR A 337 16.16 2.35 16.91
N ARG A 338 15.94 3.64 16.90
CA ARG A 338 14.71 4.26 17.39
C ARG A 338 14.25 5.31 16.42
N SER A 339 12.95 5.38 16.20
CA SER A 339 12.35 6.45 15.42
C SER A 339 11.04 6.89 16.03
N ARG A 340 10.78 8.19 16.01
CA ARG A 340 9.52 8.80 16.39
C ARG A 340 9.06 9.72 15.28
N TYR A 341 7.90 9.44 14.73
CA TYR A 341 7.26 10.23 13.69
C TYR A 341 6.03 10.93 14.26
N ARG A 342 5.93 12.23 14.05
CA ARG A 342 4.82 13.07 14.54
C ARG A 342 4.29 13.90 13.40
N GLU A 343 2.98 13.99 13.28
CA GLU A 343 2.37 14.84 12.26
C GLU A 343 1.17 15.58 12.84
N ARG A 344 1.01 16.83 12.44
CA ARG A 344 -0.10 17.70 12.80
C ARG A 344 -0.55 18.42 11.55
N ILE A 345 -1.83 18.29 11.21
CA ILE A 345 -2.40 18.92 10.03
C ILE A 345 -3.69 19.64 10.44
N VAL A 346 -3.87 20.83 9.91
CA VAL A 346 -5.11 21.60 10.03
C VAL A 346 -5.46 22.13 8.64
N ARG A 347 -6.71 21.94 8.23
CA ARG A 347 -7.23 22.38 6.97
C ARG A 347 -8.56 23.07 7.15
N THR A 348 -8.76 24.20 6.44
CA THR A 348 -10.06 24.84 6.36
C THR A 348 -10.40 25.19 4.94
N SER A 349 -11.70 25.08 4.59
CA SER A 349 -12.18 25.41 3.26
C SER A 349 -13.58 25.99 3.29
N TYR A 350 -13.90 26.73 2.24
CA TYR A 350 -15.21 27.30 1.99
C TYR A 350 -15.63 27.03 0.54
N GLY A 351 -16.77 26.37 0.40
CA GLY A 351 -17.35 25.98 -0.88
C GLY A 351 -18.69 26.68 -1.14
N TRP A 352 -18.91 27.10 -2.37
CA TRP A 352 -20.18 27.72 -2.79
C TRP A 352 -20.50 27.48 -4.26
N GLY A 353 -21.78 27.55 -4.61
CA GLY A 353 -22.23 27.57 -5.99
C GLY A 353 -21.90 28.90 -6.64
N LEU A 354 -21.25 28.93 -7.81
CA LEU A 354 -21.02 30.11 -8.63
C LEU A 354 -22.24 30.44 -9.49
N GLN A 355 -22.74 29.44 -10.19
CA GLN A 355 -23.94 29.45 -11.02
C GLN A 355 -24.43 28.01 -11.20
N GLU A 356 -25.57 27.83 -11.88
CA GLU A 356 -26.11 26.50 -12.13
C GLU A 356 -25.07 25.60 -12.81
N GLY A 357 -24.84 24.43 -12.22
CA GLY A 357 -23.85 23.46 -12.66
C GLY A 357 -22.39 23.85 -12.37
N GLN A 358 -22.11 24.90 -11.59
CA GLN A 358 -20.75 25.28 -11.22
C GLN A 358 -20.60 25.52 -9.73
N SER A 359 -19.54 24.98 -9.14
CA SER A 359 -19.16 25.24 -7.77
C SER A 359 -17.66 25.55 -7.64
N LEU A 360 -17.31 26.30 -6.63
CA LEU A 360 -15.94 26.64 -6.29
C LEU A 360 -15.70 26.36 -4.82
N GLU A 361 -14.61 25.67 -4.52
CA GLU A 361 -14.08 25.50 -3.17
C GLU A 361 -12.70 26.18 -3.11
N ILE A 362 -12.47 26.98 -2.10
CA ILE A 362 -11.15 27.54 -1.77
C ILE A 362 -10.77 27.15 -0.36
N GLY A 363 -9.49 26.96 -0.10
CA GLY A 363 -9.05 26.58 1.25
C GLY A 363 -7.56 26.72 1.45
N VAL A 364 -7.18 26.51 2.70
CA VAL A 364 -5.78 26.51 3.13
C VAL A 364 -5.53 25.31 4.04
N GLU A 365 -4.31 24.78 3.98
CA GLU A 365 -3.82 23.72 4.87
C GLU A 365 -2.48 24.12 5.46
N GLY A 366 -2.27 23.84 6.75
CA GLY A 366 -0.99 23.89 7.41
C GLY A 366 -0.63 22.52 7.94
N ALA A 367 0.61 22.11 7.77
CA ALA A 367 1.10 20.83 8.25
C ALA A 367 2.48 20.99 8.89
N GLN A 368 2.71 20.23 9.97
CA GLN A 368 4.01 20.05 10.59
C GLN A 368 4.27 18.56 10.70
N THR A 369 5.38 18.10 10.15
CA THR A 369 5.85 16.70 10.22
C THR A 369 7.23 16.67 10.81
N ILE A 370 7.45 15.85 11.86
CA ILE A 370 8.74 15.73 12.54
C ILE A 370 9.09 14.26 12.65
N GLN A 371 10.32 13.91 12.32
CA GLN A 371 10.87 12.59 12.57
C GLN A 371 12.18 12.69 13.32
N ASP A 372 12.20 12.13 14.52
CA ASP A 372 13.42 11.84 15.27
C ASP A 372 13.92 10.46 14.90
N SER A 373 15.21 10.31 14.69
CA SER A 373 15.86 9.04 14.38
C SER A 373 17.17 8.91 15.14
N SER A 374 17.45 7.73 15.67
CA SER A 374 18.75 7.40 16.26
C SER A 374 19.16 5.98 15.93
N LEU A 375 20.45 5.79 15.65
CA LEU A 375 21.06 4.52 15.37
C LEU A 375 22.37 4.40 16.15
N ARG A 376 22.58 3.24 16.80
CA ARG A 376 23.83 2.90 17.49
C ARG A 376 24.32 1.57 16.98
N LEU A 377 25.56 1.54 16.44
CA LEU A 377 26.21 0.34 15.91
C LEU A 377 27.42 -0.01 16.76
N GLY A 378 27.44 -1.24 17.30
CA GLY A 378 28.57 -1.85 17.96
C GLY A 378 29.05 -3.08 17.20
N LEU A 379 30.38 -3.21 16.99
CA LEU A 379 30.99 -4.36 16.33
C LEU A 379 32.14 -4.94 17.15
N ILE A 380 32.43 -6.22 16.91
CA ILE A 380 33.58 -6.92 17.52
C ILE A 380 34.86 -6.57 16.72
N VAL A 381 35.42 -5.40 16.98
CA VAL A 381 36.68 -4.95 16.39
C VAL A 381 37.62 -4.40 17.46
N PRO A 382 38.96 -4.40 17.28
CA PRO A 382 39.88 -3.91 18.29
C PRO A 382 39.59 -2.46 18.70
N GLY A 383 39.55 -2.19 20.01
CA GLY A 383 39.33 -0.86 20.57
C GLY A 383 38.59 -0.86 21.90
N ILE A 384 38.22 0.35 22.37
CA ILE A 384 37.48 0.53 23.64
C ILE A 384 36.04 0.16 23.43
N THR A 385 35.51 -0.73 24.24
CA THR A 385 34.13 -1.17 24.23
C THR A 385 33.25 -0.28 25.11
N SER A 386 31.92 -0.27 24.86
CA SER A 386 30.96 0.52 25.63
C SER A 386 29.71 -0.31 25.95
N PRO A 387 29.19 -0.26 27.20
CA PRO A 387 27.93 -0.88 27.56
C PRO A 387 26.75 -0.38 26.74
N ASP A 388 26.75 0.92 26.34
CA ASP A 388 25.69 1.54 25.53
C ASP A 388 25.63 0.99 24.08
N PHE A 389 26.64 0.20 23.70
CA PHE A 389 26.79 -0.45 22.40
C PHE A 389 26.86 -1.98 22.59
N GLY A 390 26.09 -2.52 23.54
CA GLY A 390 26.02 -3.95 23.83
C GLY A 390 27.30 -4.58 24.33
N GLY A 391 28.25 -3.79 24.90
CA GLY A 391 29.58 -4.23 25.31
C GLY A 391 30.58 -4.34 24.15
N LEU A 392 30.24 -3.88 22.95
CA LEU A 392 31.06 -3.87 21.75
C LEU A 392 31.72 -2.52 21.54
N ARG A 393 32.59 -2.41 20.55
CA ARG A 393 33.19 -1.13 20.15
C ARG A 393 32.21 -0.30 19.38
N PRO A 394 31.97 0.98 19.77
CA PRO A 394 31.17 1.92 19.00
C PRO A 394 31.72 2.14 17.60
N ILE A 395 30.85 2.05 16.59
CA ILE A 395 31.15 2.38 15.20
C ILE A 395 30.38 3.65 14.83
N SER A 396 31.10 4.63 14.31
CA SER A 396 30.48 5.87 13.82
C SER A 396 29.76 5.61 12.50
N VAL A 397 28.48 5.96 12.45
CA VAL A 397 27.65 5.91 11.25
C VAL A 397 27.24 7.35 10.92
N PRO A 398 27.48 7.85 9.69
CA PRO A 398 27.08 9.20 9.31
C PRO A 398 25.55 9.39 9.43
N ASN A 399 25.11 10.52 9.98
CA ASN A 399 23.68 10.85 10.21
C ASN A 399 22.95 9.84 11.13
N ALA A 400 23.66 9.28 12.09
CA ALA A 400 23.09 8.31 13.06
C ALA A 400 22.07 8.96 14.01
N ILE A 401 22.24 10.24 14.32
CA ILE A 401 21.29 11.03 15.14
C ILE A 401 20.76 12.17 14.28
N SER A 402 19.46 12.19 14.09
CA SER A 402 18.82 13.17 13.22
C SER A 402 17.39 13.48 13.69
N GLU A 403 17.07 14.77 13.71
CA GLU A 403 15.68 15.26 13.72
C GLU A 403 15.43 15.96 12.38
N VAL A 404 14.39 15.57 11.67
CA VAL A 404 13.95 16.20 10.42
C VAL A 404 12.57 16.77 10.65
N GLU A 405 12.42 18.07 10.46
CA GLU A 405 11.14 18.79 10.58
C GLU A 405 10.77 19.39 9.22
N GLU A 406 9.53 19.19 8.79
CA GLU A 406 8.91 19.93 7.69
C GLU A 406 7.76 20.78 8.22
N VAL A 407 7.78 22.06 7.91
CA VAL A 407 6.64 22.96 8.07
C VAL A 407 6.13 23.34 6.70
N ARG A 408 4.86 23.07 6.42
CA ARG A 408 4.24 23.23 5.12
C ARG A 408 2.97 24.06 5.23
N ALA A 409 2.76 24.96 4.28
CA ALA A 409 1.50 25.66 4.08
C ALA A 409 1.09 25.56 2.62
N GLU A 410 -0.19 25.31 2.36
CA GLU A 410 -0.73 25.28 1.01
C GLU A 410 -2.06 26.02 0.92
N GLY A 411 -2.26 26.71 -0.20
CA GLY A 411 -3.54 27.28 -0.59
C GLY A 411 -4.05 26.57 -1.84
N PHE A 412 -5.35 26.33 -1.89
CA PHE A 412 -5.94 25.64 -3.04
C PHE A 412 -7.26 26.26 -3.48
N ALA A 413 -7.59 26.07 -4.76
CA ALA A 413 -8.88 26.36 -5.35
C ALA A 413 -9.29 25.22 -6.25
N THR A 414 -10.51 24.70 -6.09
CA THR A 414 -11.09 23.63 -6.91
C THR A 414 -12.41 24.11 -7.52
N HIS A 415 -12.49 24.13 -8.83
CA HIS A 415 -13.67 24.46 -9.59
C HIS A 415 -14.27 23.22 -10.21
N ASN A 416 -15.53 22.93 -9.93
CA ASN A 416 -16.31 21.88 -10.54
C ASN A 416 -17.31 22.49 -11.52
N TRP A 417 -17.32 22.00 -12.75
CA TRP A 417 -18.21 22.47 -13.81
C TRP A 417 -18.93 21.30 -14.47
N GLN A 418 -20.23 21.20 -14.24
CA GLN A 418 -21.13 20.34 -15.00
C GLN A 418 -21.50 21.05 -16.29
N ILE A 419 -20.73 20.83 -17.37
CA ILE A 419 -20.87 21.51 -18.65
C ILE A 419 -22.24 21.20 -19.28
N ASN A 420 -22.67 19.95 -19.18
CA ASN A 420 -23.99 19.43 -19.53
C ASN A 420 -24.22 18.08 -18.88
N GLN A 421 -25.34 17.43 -19.14
CA GLN A 421 -25.68 16.13 -18.56
C GLN A 421 -24.66 15.00 -18.81
N ARG A 422 -23.80 15.16 -19.84
CA ARG A 422 -22.82 14.13 -20.26
C ARG A 422 -21.36 14.54 -20.01
N MET A 423 -21.11 15.80 -19.70
CA MET A 423 -19.76 16.32 -19.60
C MET A 423 -19.56 17.07 -18.30
N SER A 424 -18.51 16.76 -17.58
CA SER A 424 -18.05 17.53 -16.41
C SER A 424 -16.54 17.76 -16.46
N LEU A 425 -16.12 18.86 -15.85
CA LEU A 425 -14.72 19.25 -15.72
C LEU A 425 -14.44 19.66 -14.27
N GLU A 426 -13.48 19.03 -13.66
CA GLU A 426 -12.85 19.51 -12.42
C GLU A 426 -11.52 20.16 -12.75
N SER A 427 -11.29 21.34 -12.22
CA SER A 427 -10.03 22.08 -12.35
C SER A 427 -9.55 22.45 -10.96
N SER A 428 -8.36 22.07 -10.60
CA SER A 428 -7.77 22.41 -9.29
C SER A 428 -6.41 23.05 -9.48
N LEU A 429 -6.13 24.06 -8.68
CA LEU A 429 -4.82 24.67 -8.56
C LEU A 429 -4.45 24.73 -7.08
N LEU A 430 -3.29 24.20 -6.76
CA LEU A 430 -2.73 24.23 -5.43
C LEU A 430 -1.35 24.87 -5.49
N TYR A 431 -1.09 25.78 -4.57
CA TYR A 431 0.23 26.36 -4.33
C TYR A 431 0.71 26.00 -2.94
N GLU A 432 1.87 25.40 -2.87
CA GLU A 432 2.51 24.91 -1.67
C GLU A 432 3.83 25.61 -1.44
N VAL A 433 4.09 25.95 -0.18
CA VAL A 433 5.40 26.36 0.32
C VAL A 433 5.76 25.48 1.49
N SER A 434 7.00 24.99 1.52
CA SER A 434 7.50 24.17 2.64
C SER A 434 8.95 24.49 2.98
N GLU A 435 9.26 24.29 4.26
CA GLU A 435 10.60 24.38 4.81
C GLU A 435 10.95 23.05 5.44
N ILE A 436 12.09 22.47 5.05
CA ILE A 436 12.65 21.26 5.67
C ILE A 436 13.91 21.64 6.41
N ALA A 437 13.91 21.40 7.72
CA ALA A 437 15.04 21.60 8.60
C ALA A 437 15.52 20.24 9.15
N GLN A 438 16.81 19.98 9.06
CA GLN A 438 17.47 18.84 9.69
C GLN A 438 18.42 19.34 10.77
N SER A 439 18.43 18.67 11.91
CA SER A 439 19.35 18.90 13.03
C SER A 439 19.90 17.58 13.57
N GLY A 440 20.91 17.64 14.44
CA GLY A 440 21.63 16.47 14.97
C GLY A 440 23.05 16.40 14.41
N ASP A 441 23.44 15.27 13.84
CA ASP A 441 24.79 15.11 13.25
C ASP A 441 25.00 16.04 12.05
N VAL A 442 23.95 16.38 11.33
CA VAL A 442 23.94 17.37 10.25
C VAL A 442 22.93 18.45 10.56
N ASN A 443 23.33 19.72 10.31
CA ASN A 443 22.39 20.85 10.41
C ASN A 443 22.21 21.46 9.03
N LYS A 444 20.98 21.38 8.50
CA LYS A 444 20.64 21.88 7.17
C LYS A 444 19.20 22.38 7.13
N LYS A 445 18.98 23.44 6.36
CA LYS A 445 17.66 24.02 6.14
C LYS A 445 17.48 24.31 4.66
N ARG A 446 16.29 23.99 4.13
CA ARG A 446 15.92 24.19 2.73
C ARG A 446 14.47 24.61 2.60
N ASP A 447 14.21 25.49 1.64
CA ASP A 447 12.88 25.97 1.30
C ASP A 447 12.47 25.44 -0.06
N PHE A 448 11.19 25.12 -0.22
CA PHE A 448 10.60 24.61 -1.46
C PHE A 448 9.28 25.30 -1.73
N ASP A 449 8.97 25.47 -3.02
CA ASP A 449 7.67 25.93 -3.46
C ASP A 449 7.20 25.15 -4.70
N PHE A 450 5.91 24.87 -4.77
CA PHE A 450 5.34 24.06 -5.83
C PHE A 450 3.97 24.57 -6.27
N VAL A 451 3.78 24.65 -7.59
CA VAL A 451 2.45 24.79 -8.20
C VAL A 451 1.99 23.44 -8.70
N LYS A 452 0.86 22.96 -8.19
CA LYS A 452 0.27 21.64 -8.50
C LYS A 452 -1.10 21.81 -9.19
N PRO A 453 -1.14 21.98 -10.52
CA PRO A 453 -2.39 22.01 -11.28
C PRO A 453 -2.93 20.62 -11.51
N LYS A 454 -4.27 20.49 -11.55
CA LYS A 454 -5.00 19.29 -11.92
C LYS A 454 -6.18 19.65 -12.82
N LEU A 455 -6.39 18.84 -13.85
CA LEU A 455 -7.57 18.84 -14.71
C LEU A 455 -8.11 17.43 -14.80
N ASP A 456 -9.41 17.27 -14.68
CA ASP A 456 -10.12 16.01 -14.81
C ASP A 456 -11.40 16.23 -15.63
N PHE A 457 -11.41 15.69 -16.84
CA PHE A 457 -12.52 15.80 -17.76
C PHE A 457 -13.21 14.46 -17.90
N ARG A 458 -14.51 14.44 -17.73
CA ARG A 458 -15.38 13.28 -17.90
C ARG A 458 -16.34 13.50 -19.06
N PHE A 459 -16.56 12.45 -19.86
CA PHE A 459 -17.53 12.41 -20.93
C PHE A 459 -18.29 11.08 -20.97
N ASP A 460 -19.58 11.11 -20.70
CA ASP A 460 -20.49 9.97 -20.86
C ASP A 460 -20.87 9.84 -22.34
N ILE A 461 -20.06 9.06 -23.10
CA ILE A 461 -20.27 8.79 -24.52
C ILE A 461 -21.65 8.15 -24.71
N SER A 462 -21.98 7.21 -23.84
CA SER A 462 -23.31 6.62 -23.71
C SER A 462 -23.59 6.33 -22.23
N ARG A 463 -24.75 5.83 -21.87
CA ARG A 463 -25.09 5.42 -20.50
C ARG A 463 -24.19 4.30 -19.96
N SER A 464 -23.71 3.44 -20.86
CA SER A 464 -22.85 2.31 -20.52
C SER A 464 -21.35 2.59 -20.74
N LEU A 465 -20.99 3.65 -21.48
CA LEU A 465 -19.59 3.95 -21.83
C LEU A 465 -19.22 5.35 -21.40
N GLN A 466 -18.24 5.45 -20.52
CA GLN A 466 -17.67 6.69 -20.01
C GLN A 466 -16.18 6.80 -20.40
N LEU A 467 -15.78 7.99 -20.87
CA LEU A 467 -14.40 8.40 -21.05
C LEU A 467 -14.04 9.40 -19.95
N ARG A 468 -12.86 9.22 -19.34
CA ARG A 468 -12.27 10.17 -18.41
C ARG A 468 -10.83 10.46 -18.79
N VAL A 469 -10.45 11.70 -18.80
CA VAL A 469 -9.09 12.17 -19.13
C VAL A 469 -8.62 13.06 -18.01
N SER A 470 -7.47 12.73 -17.41
CA SER A 470 -6.89 13.57 -16.36
C SER A 470 -5.43 13.93 -16.66
N ALA A 471 -5.05 15.12 -16.20
CA ALA A 471 -3.69 15.62 -16.19
C ALA A 471 -3.44 16.31 -14.85
N GLU A 472 -2.40 15.90 -14.13
CA GLU A 472 -2.06 16.48 -12.84
C GLU A 472 -0.55 16.52 -12.62
N LYS A 473 -0.08 17.54 -11.89
CA LYS A 473 1.28 17.57 -11.36
C LYS A 473 1.25 17.21 -9.90
N ASP A 474 1.92 16.11 -9.58
CA ASP A 474 2.10 15.60 -8.23
C ASP A 474 3.51 15.86 -7.72
N VAL A 475 3.65 16.06 -6.41
CA VAL A 475 4.92 16.22 -5.70
C VAL A 475 4.92 15.26 -4.53
N SER A 476 5.86 14.32 -4.53
CA SER A 476 5.90 13.25 -3.52
C SER A 476 6.33 13.78 -2.14
N GLN A 477 5.85 13.13 -1.08
CA GLN A 477 6.38 13.32 0.26
C GLN A 477 7.75 12.67 0.35
N LEU A 478 8.76 13.40 0.83
CA LEU A 478 10.06 12.81 1.14
C LEU A 478 9.92 11.83 2.32
N SER A 479 10.58 10.70 2.19
CA SER A 479 10.78 9.80 3.33
C SER A 479 11.84 10.39 4.25
N PHE A 480 11.46 10.88 5.41
CA PHE A 480 12.42 11.47 6.35
C PHE A 480 13.43 10.45 6.89
N ARG A 481 13.15 9.15 6.74
CA ARG A 481 14.13 8.08 7.00
C ARG A 481 15.36 8.18 6.09
N ASP A 482 15.20 8.69 4.88
CA ASP A 482 16.27 8.78 3.89
C ASP A 482 17.27 9.90 4.22
N PHE A 483 16.93 10.81 5.14
CA PHE A 483 17.85 11.82 5.67
C PHE A 483 18.77 11.27 6.79
N SER A 484 18.39 10.17 7.40
CA SER A 484 19.05 9.56 8.56
C SER A 484 19.67 8.22 8.18
N ALA A 485 20.69 7.79 8.93
CA ALA A 485 21.16 6.41 8.84
C ALA A 485 20.08 5.45 9.30
N GLY A 486 19.99 4.31 8.63
CA GLY A 486 19.02 3.25 8.92
C GLY A 486 19.62 1.86 8.82
N VAL A 487 18.82 0.85 9.16
CA VAL A 487 19.16 -0.56 8.95
C VAL A 487 19.01 -0.89 7.47
N ASN A 488 19.90 -1.70 6.93
CA ASN A 488 19.71 -2.33 5.64
C ASN A 488 18.97 -3.67 5.82
N PRO A 489 17.65 -3.74 5.50
CA PRO A 489 16.87 -4.97 5.72
C PRO A 489 17.11 -6.04 4.65
N GLN A 490 17.87 -5.72 3.60
CA GLN A 490 18.04 -6.56 2.42
C GLN A 490 19.44 -7.16 2.32
N ASP A 491 20.34 -6.73 3.20
CA ASP A 491 21.73 -7.16 3.18
C ASP A 491 22.24 -7.37 4.60
N ASP A 492 22.33 -8.63 5.00
CA ASP A 492 22.79 -9.00 6.34
C ASP A 492 24.31 -8.70 6.55
N ASP A 493 25.06 -8.57 5.47
CA ASP A 493 26.49 -8.23 5.51
C ASP A 493 26.72 -6.72 5.54
N GLN A 494 25.79 -5.94 4.94
CA GLN A 494 25.76 -4.49 5.04
C GLN A 494 24.70 -4.03 6.04
N ASN A 495 25.05 -3.93 7.30
CA ASN A 495 24.08 -3.72 8.39
C ASN A 495 23.37 -2.35 8.35
N THR A 496 23.92 -1.33 7.69
CA THR A 496 23.37 0.03 7.69
C THR A 496 23.36 0.66 6.30
N VAL A 497 22.42 1.58 6.08
CA VAL A 497 22.38 2.52 4.92
C VAL A 497 22.59 3.92 5.42
N ALA A 498 23.29 4.75 4.63
CA ALA A 498 23.54 6.14 4.98
C ALA A 498 22.33 7.03 4.71
N GLY A 499 22.20 8.10 5.48
CA GLY A 499 21.25 9.17 5.22
C GLY A 499 21.80 10.20 4.23
N ASN A 500 20.89 10.83 3.46
CA ASN A 500 21.22 11.88 2.50
C ASN A 500 20.45 13.17 2.79
N PRO A 501 21.11 14.21 3.30
CA PRO A 501 20.46 15.50 3.56
C PRO A 501 20.21 16.35 2.29
N GLU A 502 20.63 15.89 1.10
CA GLU A 502 20.49 16.60 -0.17
C GLU A 502 19.22 16.23 -0.95
N LEU A 503 18.39 15.34 -0.43
CA LEU A 503 17.17 14.86 -1.09
C LEU A 503 16.21 15.99 -1.45
N GLU A 504 15.67 15.95 -2.67
CA GLU A 504 14.61 16.81 -3.17
C GLU A 504 13.36 16.00 -3.49
N GLN A 505 12.18 16.63 -3.46
CA GLN A 505 10.92 15.98 -3.78
C GLN A 505 10.88 15.57 -5.25
N GLU A 506 10.53 14.32 -5.49
CA GLU A 506 10.20 13.84 -6.82
C GLU A 506 8.91 14.52 -7.30
N GLN A 507 8.92 14.98 -8.55
CA GLN A 507 7.80 15.65 -9.19
C GLN A 507 7.34 14.85 -10.40
N THR A 508 6.06 14.56 -10.49
CA THR A 508 5.50 13.74 -11.57
C THR A 508 4.32 14.43 -12.25
N TRP A 509 4.42 14.63 -13.55
CA TRP A 509 3.25 14.91 -14.38
C TRP A 509 2.57 13.58 -14.73
N ARG A 510 1.32 13.43 -14.33
CA ARG A 510 0.49 12.23 -14.56
C ARG A 510 -0.58 12.54 -15.60
N TYR A 511 -0.61 11.77 -16.67
CA TYR A 511 -1.66 11.83 -17.70
C TYR A 511 -2.34 10.47 -17.75
N ASN A 512 -3.67 10.46 -17.58
CA ASN A 512 -4.46 9.23 -17.60
C ASN A 512 -5.61 9.37 -18.60
N VAL A 513 -5.93 8.27 -19.29
CA VAL A 513 -7.12 8.09 -20.10
C VAL A 513 -7.79 6.80 -19.65
N ASN A 514 -9.00 6.93 -19.10
CA ASN A 514 -9.79 5.79 -18.61
C ASN A 514 -11.02 5.62 -19.50
N LEU A 515 -11.36 4.38 -19.79
CA LEU A 515 -12.60 3.96 -20.44
C LEU A 515 -13.31 2.94 -19.55
N ASP A 516 -14.52 3.26 -19.13
CA ASP A 516 -15.37 2.41 -18.30
C ASP A 516 -16.59 1.97 -19.10
N TYR A 517 -16.76 0.65 -19.27
CA TYR A 517 -17.91 0.09 -19.97
C TYR A 517 -18.70 -0.83 -19.05
N ARG A 518 -19.98 -0.57 -18.90
CA ARG A 518 -20.93 -1.43 -18.21
C ARG A 518 -21.63 -2.37 -19.17
N LEU A 519 -21.60 -3.64 -18.84
CA LEU A 519 -22.36 -4.66 -19.52
C LEU A 519 -23.86 -4.53 -19.17
N PRO A 520 -24.76 -4.80 -20.15
CA PRO A 520 -26.21 -4.77 -19.91
C PRO A 520 -26.64 -5.73 -18.79
N ASN A 521 -27.79 -5.44 -18.14
CA ASN A 521 -28.43 -6.30 -17.16
C ASN A 521 -27.53 -6.64 -15.96
N ASP A 522 -26.77 -5.68 -15.46
CA ASP A 522 -25.79 -5.86 -14.38
C ASP A 522 -24.78 -7.00 -14.67
N GLY A 523 -24.52 -7.25 -15.96
CA GLY A 523 -23.66 -8.33 -16.43
C GLY A 523 -22.18 -8.13 -16.09
N GLY A 524 -21.79 -6.92 -15.69
CA GLY A 524 -20.41 -6.65 -15.26
C GLY A 524 -19.87 -5.30 -15.70
N VAL A 525 -18.57 -5.12 -15.50
CA VAL A 525 -17.83 -3.90 -15.83
C VAL A 525 -16.52 -4.27 -16.51
N LEU A 526 -16.17 -3.52 -17.57
CA LEU A 526 -14.86 -3.53 -18.21
C LEU A 526 -14.24 -2.15 -18.03
N ASN A 527 -13.05 -2.10 -17.48
CA ASN A 527 -12.29 -0.87 -17.29
C ASN A 527 -10.96 -0.97 -18.04
N SER A 528 -10.57 0.08 -18.74
CA SER A 528 -9.25 0.22 -19.31
C SER A 528 -8.65 1.56 -18.93
N ARG A 529 -7.39 1.58 -18.53
CA ARG A 529 -6.64 2.77 -18.17
C ARG A 529 -5.33 2.78 -18.94
N PHE A 530 -5.14 3.77 -19.78
CA PHE A 530 -3.86 4.13 -20.33
C PHE A 530 -3.27 5.27 -19.52
N PHE A 531 -1.98 5.20 -19.20
CA PHE A 531 -1.29 6.24 -18.47
C PHE A 531 0.09 6.54 -19.04
N TYR A 532 0.52 7.80 -18.86
CA TYR A 532 1.86 8.27 -19.15
C TYR A 532 2.29 9.23 -18.04
N TYR A 533 3.48 8.99 -17.47
CA TYR A 533 4.05 9.81 -16.41
C TYR A 533 5.42 10.33 -16.83
N ASP A 534 5.64 11.63 -16.61
CA ASP A 534 6.93 12.29 -16.76
C ASP A 534 7.46 12.61 -15.36
N VAL A 535 8.46 11.85 -14.94
CA VAL A 535 9.00 11.86 -13.58
C VAL A 535 10.28 12.68 -13.59
N ARG A 536 10.37 13.65 -12.67
CA ARG A 536 11.56 14.46 -12.45
C ARG A 536 12.10 14.20 -11.08
N ASP A 537 13.45 14.29 -10.96
CA ASP A 537 14.16 14.11 -9.71
C ASP A 537 13.84 12.77 -9.00
N SER A 538 13.67 11.69 -9.82
CA SER A 538 13.33 10.36 -9.31
C SER A 538 14.34 9.90 -8.26
N ILE A 539 13.81 9.36 -7.14
CA ILE A 539 14.64 8.90 -6.02
C ILE A 539 15.13 7.47 -6.28
N GLY A 540 16.41 7.25 -6.04
CA GLY A 540 17.06 5.95 -6.15
C GLY A 540 18.40 5.97 -5.44
N LYS A 541 19.25 4.97 -5.65
CA LYS A 541 20.58 4.95 -5.07
C LYS A 541 21.52 5.90 -5.81
N VAL A 542 22.25 6.71 -5.03
CA VAL A 542 23.31 7.63 -5.50
C VAL A 542 24.60 7.35 -4.76
N ASP A 543 25.71 7.68 -5.42
CA ASP A 543 27.07 7.61 -4.85
C ASP A 543 27.32 8.81 -3.95
N ILE A 544 27.57 8.57 -2.66
CA ILE A 544 27.97 9.58 -1.67
C ILE A 544 29.32 9.24 -1.05
N SER A 545 30.12 8.42 -1.72
CA SER A 545 31.43 7.97 -1.25
C SER A 545 32.36 9.13 -0.98
N PRO A 546 33.04 9.17 0.17
CA PRO A 546 34.06 10.17 0.45
C PRO A 546 35.30 9.99 -0.45
N ASP A 547 35.59 8.77 -0.86
CA ASP A 547 36.70 8.39 -1.74
C ASP A 547 36.44 7.01 -2.39
N PRO A 548 37.15 6.61 -3.46
CA PRO A 548 36.94 5.34 -4.16
C PRO A 548 37.28 4.09 -3.35
N GLN A 549 37.93 4.20 -2.20
CA GLN A 549 38.26 3.08 -1.33
C GLN A 549 37.17 2.85 -0.25
N ASN A 550 36.36 3.86 0.00
CA ASN A 550 35.28 3.84 1.00
C ASN A 550 33.94 4.11 0.31
N LEU A 551 33.45 3.11 -0.43
CA LEU A 551 32.20 3.23 -1.17
C LEU A 551 31.01 3.33 -0.21
N LEU A 552 30.16 4.31 -0.48
CA LEU A 552 28.96 4.57 0.30
C LEU A 552 27.81 5.04 -0.61
N SER A 553 26.67 4.39 -0.51
CA SER A 553 25.46 4.80 -1.20
C SER A 553 24.39 5.29 -0.23
N ALA A 554 23.52 6.15 -0.74
CA ALA A 554 22.31 6.59 -0.05
C ALA A 554 21.16 6.73 -1.04
N ASN A 555 19.94 6.88 -0.55
CA ASN A 555 18.86 7.33 -1.40
C ASN A 555 19.09 8.79 -1.81
N GLY A 556 18.87 9.10 -3.08
CA GLY A 556 19.10 10.43 -3.64
C GLY A 556 18.38 10.62 -4.97
N ASN A 557 18.42 11.82 -5.53
CA ASN A 557 17.78 12.12 -6.81
C ASN A 557 18.67 11.62 -7.95
N VAL A 558 18.21 10.59 -8.65
CA VAL A 558 18.94 9.92 -9.74
C VAL A 558 18.82 10.71 -11.05
N GLY A 559 17.67 11.37 -11.28
CA GLY A 559 17.38 12.16 -12.48
C GLY A 559 15.96 11.95 -13.01
N ASP A 560 15.75 12.27 -14.29
CA ASP A 560 14.44 12.26 -14.92
C ASP A 560 14.13 10.95 -15.62
N GLY A 561 12.89 10.51 -15.52
CA GLY A 561 12.43 9.27 -16.09
C GLY A 561 11.01 9.33 -16.66
N LYS A 562 10.59 8.24 -17.26
CA LYS A 562 9.25 8.12 -17.86
C LYS A 562 8.66 6.76 -17.54
N VAL A 563 7.35 6.76 -17.35
CA VAL A 563 6.54 5.55 -17.12
C VAL A 563 5.32 5.61 -18.00
N PHE A 564 4.93 4.50 -18.60
CA PHE A 564 3.69 4.40 -19.37
C PHE A 564 3.16 2.98 -19.33
N GLY A 565 1.85 2.85 -19.46
CA GLY A 565 1.25 1.52 -19.40
C GLY A 565 -0.22 1.49 -19.77
N LEU A 566 -0.74 0.26 -19.75
CA LEU A 566 -2.13 -0.07 -19.98
C LEU A 566 -2.59 -1.06 -18.92
N TYR A 567 -3.62 -0.71 -18.17
CA TYR A 567 -4.32 -1.61 -17.27
C TYR A 567 -5.67 -1.96 -17.87
N LEU A 568 -5.98 -3.25 -17.93
CA LEU A 568 -7.26 -3.80 -18.36
C LEU A 568 -7.86 -4.59 -17.20
N ASN A 569 -9.08 -4.26 -16.82
CA ASN A 569 -9.78 -4.94 -15.75
C ASN A 569 -11.18 -5.32 -16.22
N ALA A 570 -11.63 -6.49 -15.80
CA ALA A 570 -12.96 -7.00 -16.08
C ALA A 570 -13.56 -7.66 -14.84
N SER A 571 -14.84 -7.42 -14.58
CA SER A 571 -15.64 -8.17 -13.62
C SER A 571 -16.94 -8.55 -14.31
N ILE A 572 -17.18 -9.85 -14.52
CA ILE A 572 -18.24 -10.34 -15.38
C ILE A 572 -19.05 -11.41 -14.66
N ARG A 573 -20.38 -11.22 -14.59
CA ARG A 573 -21.33 -12.24 -14.14
C ARG A 573 -21.53 -13.28 -15.24
N LEU A 574 -21.56 -14.55 -14.85
CA LEU A 574 -21.65 -15.67 -15.79
C LEU A 574 -23.10 -16.09 -16.10
N GLY A 575 -24.06 -15.17 -16.01
CA GLY A 575 -25.47 -15.46 -16.33
C GLY A 575 -25.69 -16.03 -17.73
N PHE A 576 -24.85 -15.62 -18.69
CA PHE A 576 -24.86 -16.16 -20.06
C PHE A 576 -24.43 -17.64 -20.15
N LEU A 577 -23.80 -18.19 -19.11
CA LEU A 577 -23.45 -19.61 -18.94
C LEU A 577 -24.43 -20.34 -18.02
N ASN A 578 -25.59 -19.76 -17.70
CA ASN A 578 -26.55 -20.25 -16.71
C ASN A 578 -25.96 -20.31 -15.28
N LEU A 579 -25.02 -19.45 -14.95
CA LEU A 579 -24.40 -19.28 -13.63
C LEU A 579 -24.54 -17.82 -13.17
N PRO A 580 -25.78 -17.33 -12.91
CA PRO A 580 -26.02 -15.92 -12.63
C PRO A 580 -25.39 -15.43 -11.31
N GLN A 581 -25.11 -16.36 -10.39
CA GLN A 581 -24.46 -16.08 -9.10
C GLN A 581 -22.94 -16.27 -9.13
N ALA A 582 -22.36 -16.50 -10.30
CA ALA A 582 -20.92 -16.59 -10.48
C ALA A 582 -20.38 -15.29 -11.07
N VAL A 583 -19.24 -14.85 -10.53
CA VAL A 583 -18.49 -13.69 -11.02
C VAL A 583 -17.05 -14.11 -11.33
N ILE A 584 -16.56 -13.73 -12.50
CA ILE A 584 -15.13 -13.77 -12.84
C ILE A 584 -14.60 -12.35 -12.80
N THR A 585 -13.46 -12.17 -12.12
CA THR A 585 -12.65 -10.96 -12.21
C THR A 585 -11.35 -11.27 -12.93
N ALA A 586 -10.92 -10.37 -13.80
CA ALA A 586 -9.65 -10.50 -14.52
C ALA A 586 -8.96 -9.14 -14.57
N GLY A 587 -7.67 -9.12 -14.34
CA GLY A 587 -6.83 -7.94 -14.47
C GLY A 587 -5.58 -8.24 -15.27
N LEU A 588 -5.19 -7.32 -16.15
CA LEU A 588 -3.95 -7.37 -16.93
C LEU A 588 -3.27 -6.02 -16.84
N ASN A 589 -2.04 -6.02 -16.35
CA ASN A 589 -1.18 -4.84 -16.29
C ASN A 589 -0.07 -5.00 -17.33
N LEU A 590 0.13 -3.99 -18.17
CA LEU A 590 1.23 -3.89 -19.12
C LEU A 590 1.86 -2.52 -18.93
N GLU A 591 3.13 -2.47 -18.55
CA GLU A 591 3.79 -1.21 -18.29
C GLU A 591 5.28 -1.25 -18.65
N ASP A 592 5.86 -0.09 -18.92
CA ASP A 592 7.28 0.07 -19.11
C ASP A 592 7.72 1.40 -18.50
N ALA A 593 8.91 1.42 -17.92
CA ALA A 593 9.46 2.57 -17.26
C ALA A 593 10.97 2.64 -17.50
N TYR A 594 11.51 3.85 -17.62
CA TYR A 594 12.96 3.98 -17.77
C TYR A 594 13.49 5.30 -17.21
N ILE A 595 14.69 5.19 -16.66
CA ILE A 595 15.52 6.29 -16.20
C ILE A 595 16.97 6.03 -16.62
N TYR A 596 17.76 7.08 -16.85
CA TYR A 596 19.19 6.95 -16.97
C TYR A 596 19.82 6.96 -15.58
N ASP A 597 20.46 5.86 -15.19
CA ASP A 597 21.07 5.71 -13.88
C ASP A 597 22.59 6.00 -13.95
N PRO A 598 23.08 7.03 -13.24
CA PRO A 598 24.49 7.38 -13.25
C PRO A 598 25.39 6.36 -12.57
N LEU A 599 24.89 5.57 -11.59
CA LEU A 599 25.68 4.53 -10.92
C LEU A 599 26.14 3.45 -11.92
N ILE A 600 25.26 3.03 -12.81
CA ILE A 600 25.52 1.97 -13.79
C ILE A 600 25.78 2.51 -15.18
N ALA A 601 25.71 3.84 -15.39
CA ALA A 601 25.87 4.54 -16.67
C ALA A 601 24.98 3.97 -17.79
N LYS A 602 23.75 3.56 -17.48
CA LYS A 602 22.78 2.93 -18.39
C LYS A 602 21.35 3.32 -18.09
N LYS A 603 20.48 3.11 -19.10
CA LYS A 603 19.04 3.12 -18.87
C LYS A 603 18.62 1.85 -18.13
N ARG A 604 17.79 2.01 -17.10
CA ARG A 604 17.14 0.94 -16.36
C ARG A 604 15.66 1.26 -16.13
N THR A 605 14.91 0.30 -15.65
CA THR A 605 13.53 0.49 -15.20
C THR A 605 13.50 1.37 -13.94
N ILE A 606 12.51 2.25 -13.84
CA ILE A 606 12.20 2.96 -12.59
C ILE A 606 11.52 1.96 -11.66
N ILE A 607 12.01 1.86 -10.44
CA ILE A 607 11.39 1.09 -9.36
C ILE A 607 10.21 1.92 -8.80
N PRO A 608 9.01 1.37 -8.56
CA PRO A 608 8.67 -0.07 -8.45
C PRO A 608 7.89 -0.67 -9.65
N PHE A 609 8.07 -0.20 -10.87
CA PHE A 609 7.24 -0.64 -12.00
C PHE A 609 7.60 -2.01 -12.54
N ASP A 610 6.54 -2.77 -12.84
CA ASP A 610 6.58 -4.07 -13.51
C ASP A 610 6.45 -3.94 -15.02
N ARG A 611 6.94 -4.93 -15.76
CA ARG A 611 6.58 -5.05 -17.19
C ARG A 611 5.20 -5.63 -17.39
N GLY A 612 4.69 -6.35 -16.41
CA GLY A 612 3.33 -6.79 -16.43
C GLY A 612 2.99 -7.87 -15.43
N GLY A 613 1.71 -8.06 -15.25
CA GLY A 613 1.13 -9.08 -14.41
C GLY A 613 -0.32 -9.32 -14.78
N PHE A 614 -0.84 -10.46 -14.37
CA PHE A 614 -2.26 -10.72 -14.49
C PHE A 614 -2.83 -11.28 -13.19
N ARG A 615 -4.13 -11.05 -13.03
CA ARG A 615 -4.95 -11.54 -11.92
C ARG A 615 -6.18 -12.21 -12.50
N LEU A 616 -6.59 -13.30 -11.85
CA LEU A 616 -7.82 -14.01 -12.18
C LEU A 616 -8.51 -14.41 -10.89
N GLY A 617 -9.74 -13.94 -10.70
CA GLY A 617 -10.59 -14.31 -9.58
C GLY A 617 -11.85 -15.02 -10.07
N TYR A 618 -12.34 -15.94 -9.28
CA TYR A 618 -13.64 -16.58 -9.44
C TYR A 618 -14.35 -16.61 -8.11
N ARG A 619 -15.62 -16.21 -8.09
CA ARG A 619 -16.53 -16.33 -6.96
C ARG A 619 -17.81 -16.98 -7.40
N GLN A 620 -18.34 -17.92 -6.62
CA GLN A 620 -19.64 -18.54 -6.78
C GLN A 620 -20.42 -18.42 -5.46
N ASP A 621 -21.59 -17.82 -5.53
CA ASP A 621 -22.57 -17.86 -4.46
C ASP A 621 -23.63 -18.94 -4.76
N ILE A 622 -24.07 -19.67 -3.74
CA ILE A 622 -25.12 -20.70 -3.80
C ILE A 622 -26.15 -20.37 -2.70
N PRO A 623 -27.06 -19.42 -2.96
CA PRO A 623 -27.98 -18.89 -1.94
C PRO A 623 -28.82 -19.97 -1.25
N GLU A 624 -29.27 -20.98 -2.00
CA GLU A 624 -30.13 -22.07 -1.46
C GLU A 624 -29.37 -22.92 -0.40
N ARG A 625 -28.06 -22.84 -0.35
CA ARG A 625 -27.20 -23.55 0.60
C ARG A 625 -26.53 -22.60 1.59
N ASN A 626 -26.77 -21.30 1.49
CA ASN A 626 -26.05 -20.27 2.22
C ASN A 626 -24.51 -20.46 2.14
N LEU A 627 -24.02 -20.80 0.95
CA LEU A 627 -22.62 -21.16 0.69
C LEU A 627 -22.06 -20.25 -0.39
N SER A 628 -20.87 -19.70 -0.16
CA SER A 628 -20.06 -18.99 -1.13
C SER A 628 -18.65 -19.59 -1.17
N PHE A 629 -18.03 -19.64 -2.32
CA PHE A 629 -16.64 -20.01 -2.44
C PHE A 629 -15.98 -19.28 -3.59
N GLY A 630 -14.66 -19.21 -3.56
CA GLY A 630 -13.92 -18.57 -4.64
C GLY A 630 -12.42 -18.83 -4.54
N LEU A 631 -11.75 -18.38 -5.57
CA LEU A 631 -10.29 -18.41 -5.68
C LEU A 631 -9.77 -17.13 -6.34
N ASN A 632 -8.54 -16.76 -6.01
CA ASN A 632 -7.82 -15.70 -6.67
C ASN A 632 -6.42 -16.20 -7.03
N TYR A 633 -6.03 -15.97 -8.27
CA TYR A 633 -4.71 -16.27 -8.79
C TYR A 633 -4.08 -14.98 -9.31
N GLN A 634 -2.80 -14.78 -9.02
CA GLN A 634 -2.02 -13.66 -9.56
C GLN A 634 -0.61 -14.11 -9.88
N GLU A 635 -0.05 -13.54 -10.93
CA GLU A 635 1.33 -13.79 -11.37
C GLU A 635 1.87 -12.58 -12.13
N GLY A 636 3.15 -12.24 -11.93
CA GLY A 636 3.87 -11.26 -12.74
C GLY A 636 4.58 -11.91 -13.92
N PHE A 637 4.76 -11.17 -15.01
CA PHE A 637 5.53 -11.59 -16.16
C PHE A 637 6.47 -10.49 -16.64
N GLY A 638 7.55 -10.90 -17.30
CA GLY A 638 8.62 -10.01 -17.72
C GLY A 638 9.89 -10.19 -16.90
N GLU A 639 11.02 -9.83 -17.48
CA GLU A 639 12.34 -10.04 -16.86
C GLU A 639 12.72 -8.96 -15.86
N MET A 640 12.01 -7.85 -15.85
CA MET A 640 12.35 -6.70 -14.99
C MET A 640 11.07 -6.00 -14.61
N GLY A 641 10.78 -6.05 -13.35
CA GLY A 641 9.64 -5.37 -12.85
C GLY A 641 8.89 -6.20 -11.84
N GLY A 642 8.02 -5.60 -11.08
CA GLY A 642 7.17 -6.23 -10.10
C GLY A 642 6.34 -5.22 -9.36
N THR A 643 5.03 -5.45 -9.26
CA THR A 643 4.20 -4.67 -8.36
C THR A 643 4.79 -4.76 -6.96
N GLY A 644 5.13 -3.64 -6.41
CA GLY A 644 5.67 -3.60 -5.07
C GLY A 644 7.08 -4.03 -5.00
N GLY A 645 7.77 -3.76 -5.94
CA GLY A 645 8.97 -3.66 -5.58
C GLY A 645 10.14 -4.27 -6.14
N ASN A 646 10.95 -3.49 -6.50
CA ASN A 646 12.34 -3.78 -6.28
C ASN A 646 12.74 -5.14 -6.83
N ARG A 647 12.23 -5.49 -8.00
CA ARG A 647 12.61 -6.76 -8.63
C ARG A 647 14.06 -6.75 -9.06
N VAL A 648 14.58 -5.57 -9.42
CA VAL A 648 16.01 -5.36 -9.64
C VAL A 648 16.42 -4.10 -8.91
N GLN A 649 17.35 -4.24 -7.96
CA GLN A 649 17.92 -3.12 -7.22
C GLN A 649 19.39 -2.98 -7.57
N TYR A 650 19.77 -1.78 -7.91
CA TYR A 650 21.17 -1.41 -8.16
C TYR A 650 21.69 -0.64 -6.96
N ASP A 651 22.87 -1.03 -6.49
CA ASP A 651 23.64 -0.28 -5.51
C ASP A 651 25.03 0.00 -6.05
N ILE A 652 25.87 0.67 -5.28
CA ILE A 652 27.17 1.16 -5.73
C ILE A 652 28.13 0.02 -6.11
N ASP A 653 28.06 -1.11 -5.39
CA ASP A 653 28.93 -2.27 -5.51
C ASP A 653 28.18 -3.60 -5.69
N ASN A 654 26.85 -3.54 -5.77
CA ASN A 654 26.07 -4.76 -5.96
C ASN A 654 24.80 -4.54 -6.79
N VAL A 655 24.23 -5.63 -7.27
CA VAL A 655 22.91 -5.67 -7.90
C VAL A 655 22.13 -6.88 -7.41
N VAL A 656 20.87 -6.67 -7.07
CA VAL A 656 19.96 -7.70 -6.58
C VAL A 656 18.83 -7.92 -7.57
N PHE A 657 18.53 -9.18 -7.86
CA PHE A 657 17.40 -9.62 -8.67
C PHE A 657 16.47 -10.48 -7.82
N TYR A 658 15.23 -10.03 -7.60
CA TYR A 658 14.22 -10.79 -6.87
C TYR A 658 13.42 -11.67 -7.83
N ASN A 659 13.34 -12.97 -7.55
CA ASN A 659 12.59 -13.96 -8.34
C ASN A 659 12.85 -13.88 -9.85
N GLY A 660 14.10 -13.62 -10.24
CA GLY A 660 14.44 -13.41 -11.63
C GLY A 660 13.82 -12.15 -12.25
N GLY A 661 13.40 -11.20 -11.43
CA GLY A 661 12.77 -9.95 -11.86
C GLY A 661 11.25 -10.04 -12.08
N LYS A 662 10.55 -11.04 -11.57
CA LYS A 662 9.09 -11.19 -11.72
C LYS A 662 8.40 -11.53 -10.39
N MET A 663 7.11 -11.26 -10.30
CA MET A 663 6.27 -11.68 -9.17
C MET A 663 5.97 -13.18 -9.28
N GLN A 664 6.13 -13.91 -8.16
CA GLN A 664 5.80 -15.33 -8.09
C GLN A 664 4.28 -15.55 -8.16
N PRO A 665 3.84 -16.70 -8.69
CA PRO A 665 2.43 -17.06 -8.68
C PRO A 665 1.91 -17.20 -7.25
N ASN A 666 0.75 -16.63 -6.99
CA ASN A 666 0.04 -16.76 -5.72
C ASN A 666 -1.39 -17.21 -5.97
N LEU A 667 -1.84 -18.22 -5.25
CA LEU A 667 -3.20 -18.74 -5.28
C LEU A 667 -3.80 -18.69 -3.88
N THR A 668 -4.95 -18.03 -3.77
CA THR A 668 -5.78 -18.06 -2.55
C THR A 668 -7.11 -18.73 -2.85
N PHE A 669 -7.68 -19.38 -1.83
CA PHE A 669 -8.99 -19.99 -1.90
C PHE A 669 -9.79 -19.61 -0.66
N PHE A 670 -11.11 -19.44 -0.79
CA PHE A 670 -12.01 -19.31 0.35
C PHE A 670 -13.30 -20.12 0.15
N ALA A 671 -13.89 -20.54 1.27
CA ALA A 671 -15.23 -21.06 1.36
C ALA A 671 -15.93 -20.47 2.59
N GLU A 672 -17.15 -20.01 2.42
CA GLU A 672 -17.91 -19.33 3.46
C GLU A 672 -19.33 -19.90 3.53
N LYS A 673 -19.82 -20.18 4.74
CA LYS A 673 -21.15 -20.73 4.96
C LYS A 673 -21.84 -20.05 6.14
N VAL A 674 -23.06 -19.55 5.90
CA VAL A 674 -23.96 -19.16 7.00
C VAL A 674 -24.62 -20.43 7.54
N GLY A 675 -24.43 -20.69 8.83
CA GLY A 675 -24.88 -21.90 9.51
C GLY A 675 -25.79 -21.65 10.69
N PHE A 676 -25.66 -22.48 11.73
CA PHE A 676 -26.47 -22.41 12.94
C PHE A 676 -26.35 -21.03 13.63
N ALA A 677 -27.44 -20.51 14.16
CA ALA A 677 -27.53 -19.23 14.86
C ALA A 677 -27.08 -18.00 14.03
N ASN A 678 -27.20 -18.05 12.71
CA ASN A 678 -26.73 -17.04 11.76
C ASN A 678 -25.21 -16.75 11.85
N LEU A 679 -24.44 -17.72 12.38
CA LEU A 679 -22.99 -17.64 12.38
C LEU A 679 -22.46 -17.88 10.97
N THR A 680 -21.55 -17.03 10.53
CA THR A 680 -20.84 -17.18 9.26
C THR A 680 -19.48 -17.83 9.51
N TYR A 681 -19.31 -19.04 8.99
CA TYR A 681 -18.07 -19.81 9.03
C TYR A 681 -17.30 -19.58 7.75
N ARG A 682 -16.07 -19.11 7.84
CA ARG A 682 -15.20 -18.86 6.68
C ARG A 682 -13.88 -19.59 6.83
N PHE A 683 -13.56 -20.37 5.82
CA PHE A 683 -12.26 -21.05 5.67
C PHE A 683 -11.50 -20.41 4.52
N GLU A 684 -10.21 -20.18 4.72
CA GLU A 684 -9.33 -19.59 3.70
C GLU A 684 -8.04 -20.41 3.61
N ILE A 685 -7.49 -20.50 2.41
CA ILE A 685 -6.13 -20.99 2.16
C ILE A 685 -5.39 -19.87 1.44
N ASN A 686 -4.37 -19.33 2.08
CA ASN A 686 -3.49 -18.34 1.49
C ASN A 686 -2.21 -19.04 1.02
N ASN A 687 -1.57 -18.49 -0.03
CA ASN A 687 -0.37 -19.08 -0.61
C ASN A 687 -0.47 -20.61 -0.87
N ALA A 688 -1.59 -21.04 -1.47
CA ALA A 688 -1.86 -22.45 -1.72
C ALA A 688 -0.83 -23.14 -2.64
N LEU A 689 -0.04 -22.37 -3.38
CA LEU A 689 1.01 -22.87 -4.27
C LEU A 689 2.36 -23.01 -3.56
N ASP A 690 2.49 -22.48 -2.35
CA ASP A 690 3.75 -22.46 -1.60
C ASP A 690 4.94 -22.02 -2.46
N SER A 691 4.76 -20.88 -3.13
CA SER A 691 5.75 -20.39 -4.08
C SER A 691 7.04 -19.97 -3.37
N GLU A 692 8.16 -20.50 -3.83
CA GLU A 692 9.48 -20.14 -3.34
C GLU A 692 9.86 -18.72 -3.81
N ASN A 693 10.39 -17.90 -2.92
CA ASN A 693 10.91 -16.59 -3.19
C ASN A 693 12.43 -16.61 -3.16
N CYS A 694 13.06 -16.27 -4.26
CA CYS A 694 14.52 -16.27 -4.39
C CYS A 694 15.05 -14.88 -4.66
N MET A 695 16.24 -14.60 -4.16
CA MET A 695 17.02 -13.41 -4.47
C MET A 695 18.34 -13.84 -5.11
N LEU A 696 18.78 -13.16 -6.16
CA LEU A 696 20.09 -13.30 -6.72
C LEU A 696 20.83 -11.99 -6.54
N ARG A 697 21.85 -11.96 -5.69
CA ARG A 697 22.75 -10.83 -5.52
C ARG A 697 24.08 -11.09 -6.18
N LYS A 698 24.60 -10.08 -6.85
CA LYS A 698 25.97 -10.07 -7.39
C LYS A 698 26.73 -8.95 -6.75
N ARG A 699 27.85 -9.26 -6.09
CA ARG A 699 28.76 -8.31 -5.47
C ARG A 699 29.99 -8.09 -6.33
N TYR A 700 30.48 -6.87 -6.35
CA TYR A 700 31.60 -6.44 -7.16
C TYR A 700 32.69 -5.80 -6.28
N ASN A 701 33.95 -6.00 -6.66
CA ASN A 701 35.05 -5.30 -6.06
C ASN A 701 35.10 -3.86 -6.60
N GLY A 702 34.82 -2.89 -5.74
CA GLY A 702 34.67 -1.51 -6.17
C GLY A 702 33.31 -1.25 -6.83
N TYR A 703 33.27 -0.33 -7.78
CA TYR A 703 31.99 0.08 -8.38
C TYR A 703 31.34 -1.01 -9.25
N LEU A 704 30.04 -1.17 -9.13
CA LEU A 704 29.24 -2.07 -9.98
C LEU A 704 29.51 -1.87 -11.49
N ARG A 705 29.76 -0.62 -11.93
CA ARG A 705 30.07 -0.29 -13.33
C ARG A 705 31.39 -0.88 -13.84
N ASP A 706 32.35 -1.18 -12.96
CA ASP A 706 33.64 -1.75 -13.30
C ASP A 706 33.57 -3.27 -13.55
N ARG A 707 32.47 -3.91 -13.09
CA ARG A 707 32.11 -5.32 -13.34
C ARG A 707 33.15 -6.35 -12.85
N ASP A 708 33.93 -6.00 -11.82
CA ASP A 708 34.85 -6.91 -11.18
C ASP A 708 34.09 -7.77 -10.17
N LEU A 709 33.42 -8.82 -10.67
CA LEU A 709 32.58 -9.70 -9.86
C LEU A 709 33.42 -10.48 -8.86
N ILE A 710 33.00 -10.46 -7.58
CA ILE A 710 33.65 -11.24 -6.51
C ILE A 710 32.76 -12.36 -6.02
N GLU A 711 31.43 -12.16 -5.96
CA GLU A 711 30.51 -13.11 -5.32
C GLU A 711 29.12 -13.08 -5.95
N ILE A 712 28.45 -14.25 -5.90
CA ILE A 712 27.07 -14.45 -6.30
C ILE A 712 26.34 -15.15 -5.17
N GLU A 713 25.36 -14.50 -4.56
CA GLU A 713 24.51 -15.04 -3.49
C GLU A 713 23.11 -15.34 -4.04
N ASN A 714 22.55 -16.46 -3.61
CA ASN A 714 21.22 -16.91 -4.03
C ASN A 714 20.40 -17.43 -2.84
N PRO A 715 19.97 -16.56 -1.90
CA PRO A 715 19.04 -16.97 -0.87
C PRO A 715 17.65 -17.22 -1.45
N CYS A 716 17.05 -18.34 -1.05
CA CYS A 716 15.68 -18.71 -1.37
C CYS A 716 14.93 -19.04 -0.08
N TYR A 717 13.65 -18.69 0.00
CA TYR A 717 12.81 -18.97 1.15
C TYR A 717 11.39 -19.32 0.75
N THR A 718 10.72 -20.11 1.57
CA THR A 718 9.29 -20.40 1.53
C THR A 718 8.62 -19.92 2.82
N THR A 719 7.34 -19.67 2.74
CA THR A 719 6.51 -19.31 3.89
C THR A 719 5.38 -20.31 4.13
N GLY A 720 5.26 -21.30 3.25
CA GLY A 720 4.23 -22.32 3.31
C GLY A 720 2.81 -21.81 3.00
N ALA A 721 1.88 -22.74 2.94
CA ALA A 721 0.47 -22.42 2.86
C ALA A 721 -0.11 -22.13 4.25
N GLU A 722 -1.01 -21.12 4.32
CA GLU A 722 -1.70 -20.72 5.54
C GLU A 722 -3.16 -21.13 5.48
N PHE A 723 -3.67 -21.72 6.56
CA PHE A 723 -5.06 -22.13 6.70
C PHE A 723 -5.74 -21.27 7.76
N VAL A 724 -6.76 -20.52 7.35
CA VAL A 724 -7.47 -19.60 8.25
C VAL A 724 -8.90 -20.10 8.45
N LEU A 725 -9.33 -20.17 9.70
CA LEU A 725 -10.72 -20.42 10.05
C LEU A 725 -11.26 -19.23 10.84
N LYS A 726 -12.37 -18.65 10.38
CA LYS A 726 -13.05 -17.54 11.03
C LYS A 726 -14.53 -17.86 11.29
N VAL A 727 -15.04 -17.35 12.39
CA VAL A 727 -16.47 -17.38 12.71
C VAL A 727 -16.90 -15.94 12.97
N ARG A 728 -17.87 -15.47 12.21
CA ARG A 728 -18.40 -14.10 12.30
C ARG A 728 -19.86 -14.10 12.69
N SER A 729 -20.28 -13.08 13.41
CA SER A 729 -21.69 -12.86 13.76
C SER A 729 -21.98 -11.39 13.99
N THR A 730 -23.24 -11.01 13.80
CA THR A 730 -23.80 -9.70 14.15
C THR A 730 -25.06 -9.90 14.99
N PHE A 731 -25.18 -9.17 16.11
CA PHE A 731 -26.24 -9.25 17.09
C PHE A 731 -26.92 -7.90 17.27
#